data_4068ea919f5db54146fc73b533254951
#
_entry.id   4068ea919f5db54146fc73b533254951
#
_cell.length_a   1.000
_cell.length_b   1.000
_cell.length_c   1.000
_cell.angle_alpha   90.00
_cell.angle_beta   90.00
_cell.angle_gamma   90.00
#
_symmetry.space_group_name_H-M   'P 1'
#
loop_
_entity.id
_entity.type
_entity.pdbx_description
1 polymer ?
#
loop_
_entity_poly.entity_id
_entity_poly.type
_entity_poly.pdbx_seq_one_letter_code
_entity_poly.pdbx_strand_id
1 'polypeptide(L)'
;VSSTRKPRRGRPETAPYASIAGWKQLDGVSRPNSGRPRRREKPAGARERPPRTRGQRIRRLLLALFLIFVAIPSLLLVLAYWSAEIPDPSAVQTNQIATVTAADGTTVLAKIVPPEGNRTPVPLSEVPQTMRDAMLSAEDRDFYRNPGFSAPAFLRAARDNLLGRDDAGGGSTITQQYVKNAFLSSERTLSRKMRELVISAKMARQWSKDDILAAYLNTIYYGRDAYGIAAAARAYFDKPVSQLTLAEGAVLAAVVRTPSILDPETHLDQLKARWNYVLDGMVGMGVLTLGERDKVQFPTIAPAPKPDDDAARGPAGLIRTQVLKELRATGISDQEINTGALQITTTIDAKAQEAALDAVHRTLDGQPPQLRSAVVSIDPRSGAIRAYYGGEDGVGYDFAQAPLQTGSSFKTFAVLAALQQGFTLTSQLDSSPVVVNGVRVTNVEGESCGTCSLAEAYKRSLNTSFIRLTQAIGPRAVADAAHQAGIPQQIPGVPGTSLSEPDGQPAPTVVLGVYSVRPIDMASAYATIAASGSYHQPYFVQRVVAGDGRVLLDRGAPGGGQLPPPQQRFPRGITDTATKAMQPIPAYSNGHTLAGRPSAAKTGTTQLGDTGENKDAWMIGFTPSLSTAVWVGTDQPEPIRTAGGGMIYGSGLPSDIWKRTMDGALAGTPVEQFANPDPSAAAGPFAAPPPPNSAGPFTEPEPQTAAPQPTGNAPFDVLQPPSQSEQQPPPVIVIPPAPPPPPPPPPPRQVEIFPGLTVPVPG
;
A
#
# COMPACT_ATOMS: atom_id res chain seq x y z
N VAL A 1 64.70 1.02 -12.27
CA VAL A 1 65.75 0.63 -11.31
C VAL A 1 65.05 -0.30 -10.32
N SER A 2 65.18 -1.58 -10.63
CA SER A 2 65.86 -2.65 -9.89
C SER A 2 65.16 -3.07 -8.58
N SER A 3 64.50 -4.20 -8.61
CA SER A 3 64.96 -5.59 -8.27
C SER A 3 64.84 -5.83 -6.77
N THR A 4 64.31 -6.87 -6.22
CA THR A 4 64.34 -8.32 -6.34
C THR A 4 63.66 -8.93 -5.11
N ARG A 5 62.98 -9.95 -5.26
CA ARG A 5 62.98 -11.39 -4.97
C ARG A 5 62.04 -11.89 -3.86
N LYS A 6 61.20 -12.86 -4.34
CA LYS A 6 60.55 -13.94 -3.54
C LYS A 6 61.61 -14.92 -2.96
N PRO A 7 61.27 -15.79 -1.94
CA PRO A 7 60.52 -17.02 -2.22
C PRO A 7 59.59 -17.49 -1.06
N ARG A 8 58.51 -18.14 -1.41
CA ARG A 8 58.13 -19.58 -1.45
C ARG A 8 57.88 -20.35 -0.14
N ARG A 9 56.68 -20.91 -0.13
CA ARG A 9 56.11 -22.23 0.27
C ARG A 9 55.41 -22.24 1.62
N GLY A 10 54.23 -22.89 1.85
CA GLY A 10 53.62 -24.03 1.22
C GLY A 10 52.14 -24.18 1.68
N ARG A 11 51.38 -24.80 0.83
CA ARG A 11 50.09 -25.49 1.12
C ARG A 11 50.36 -26.84 1.77
N PRO A 12 49.42 -27.49 2.49
CA PRO A 12 48.46 -28.39 1.81
C PRO A 12 47.06 -28.33 2.39
N GLU A 13 46.11 -28.52 1.57
CA GLU A 13 45.31 -29.70 1.15
C GLU A 13 43.99 -29.90 1.88
N THR A 14 43.00 -29.76 1.14
CA THR A 14 41.62 -30.20 0.98
C THR A 14 41.31 -31.61 1.50
N ALA A 15 40.11 -31.77 2.08
CA ALA A 15 39.40 -33.03 2.05
C ALA A 15 37.90 -32.78 1.84
N PRO A 16 37.18 -33.67 1.13
CA PRO A 16 35.91 -33.36 0.49
C PRO A 16 34.68 -33.90 1.25
N TYR A 17 33.56 -33.29 0.95
CA TYR A 17 32.19 -33.76 1.22
C TYR A 17 31.91 -35.13 0.59
N ALA A 18 31.18 -35.99 1.32
CA ALA A 18 30.47 -37.14 0.76
C ALA A 18 29.00 -37.09 1.13
N SER A 19 28.18 -36.99 0.10
CA SER A 19 26.73 -37.20 0.10
C SER A 19 26.42 -38.68 0.15
N ILE A 20 25.35 -39.06 0.83
CA ILE A 20 24.75 -40.41 0.69
C ILE A 20 23.28 -40.27 0.33
N ALA A 21 23.00 -40.76 -0.85
CA ALA A 21 21.64 -41.16 -1.28
C ALA A 21 21.77 -42.61 -1.84
N GLY A 22 20.79 -43.44 -1.57
CA GLY A 22 20.57 -44.64 -2.40
C GLY A 22 20.22 -45.92 -1.70
N TRP A 23 18.91 -46.18 -1.65
CA TRP A 23 18.31 -47.52 -1.43
C TRP A 23 18.53 -48.40 -2.65
N LYS A 24 18.82 -49.71 -2.42
CA LYS A 24 18.18 -50.81 -3.17
C LYS A 24 18.37 -52.17 -2.49
N GLN A 25 17.29 -52.89 -2.40
CA GLN A 25 17.18 -54.34 -2.13
C GLN A 25 17.95 -55.17 -3.14
N LEU A 26 18.40 -56.35 -2.73
CA LEU A 26 18.19 -57.62 -3.46
C LEU A 26 18.51 -58.84 -2.60
N ASP A 27 17.71 -59.85 -2.80
CA ASP A 27 17.60 -61.16 -2.16
C ASP A 27 18.76 -62.11 -2.45
N GLY A 28 18.93 -63.07 -1.53
CA GLY A 28 19.12 -64.44 -1.99
C GLY A 28 20.34 -65.23 -1.50
N VAL A 29 20.07 -66.30 -0.77
CA VAL A 29 20.68 -67.63 -0.85
C VAL A 29 21.80 -68.07 0.14
N SER A 30 21.41 -69.04 0.99
CA SER A 30 22.08 -70.27 1.44
C SER A 30 23.12 -70.24 2.56
N ARG A 31 22.76 -70.97 3.63
CA ARG A 31 23.61 -71.57 4.71
C ARG A 31 24.66 -72.56 4.15
N PRO A 32 25.77 -72.85 4.89
CA PRO A 32 25.68 -73.77 6.00
C PRO A 32 26.65 -73.53 7.21
N ASN A 33 26.12 -73.86 8.32
CA ASN A 33 26.56 -74.64 9.47
C ASN A 33 28.00 -74.59 10.01
N SER A 34 28.02 -74.50 11.35
CA SER A 34 28.96 -75.02 12.35
C SER A 34 29.91 -73.99 13.01
N GLY A 35 29.80 -73.95 14.37
CA GLY A 35 30.79 -73.32 15.18
C GLY A 35 30.24 -72.67 16.45
N ARG A 36 29.99 -73.43 17.53
CA ARG A 36 29.73 -72.92 18.88
C ARG A 36 30.89 -72.10 19.36
N PRO A 37 30.69 -70.85 19.80
CA PRO A 37 31.65 -70.18 20.65
C PRO A 37 31.23 -70.25 22.12
N ARG A 38 32.19 -70.45 22.91
CA ARG A 38 32.27 -70.59 24.39
C ARG A 38 31.52 -69.43 25.08
N ARG A 39 30.73 -69.80 26.07
CA ARG A 39 30.13 -68.98 27.11
C ARG A 39 31.21 -68.15 27.79
N ARG A 40 31.22 -66.80 27.52
CA ARG A 40 31.99 -65.89 28.37
C ARG A 40 31.15 -65.58 29.59
N GLU A 41 31.66 -65.94 30.75
CA GLU A 41 31.07 -65.56 32.03
C GLU A 41 31.05 -64.06 32.18
N LYS A 42 29.88 -63.49 32.52
CA LYS A 42 29.76 -62.12 32.95
C LYS A 42 30.35 -61.92 34.31
N PRO A 43 31.12 -60.83 34.56
CA PRO A 43 31.55 -60.52 35.89
C PRO A 43 30.35 -60.20 36.79
N ALA A 44 30.27 -60.94 37.90
CA ALA A 44 29.33 -60.69 38.98
C ALA A 44 29.64 -59.34 39.62
N GLY A 45 28.71 -58.37 39.57
CA GLY A 45 28.86 -57.10 40.27
C GLY A 45 28.06 -55.92 39.83
N ALA A 46 27.15 -56.04 38.87
CA ALA A 46 26.21 -54.96 38.56
C ALA A 46 25.08 -54.95 39.62
N ARG A 47 25.18 -54.10 40.64
CA ARG A 47 24.08 -53.83 41.55
C ARG A 47 22.92 -53.28 40.71
N GLU A 48 21.85 -54.09 40.58
CA GLU A 48 20.57 -53.64 40.02
C GLU A 48 20.07 -52.48 40.89
N ARG A 49 19.95 -51.30 40.27
CA ARG A 49 19.33 -50.15 40.93
C ARG A 49 17.85 -50.45 41.15
N PRO A 50 17.34 -50.37 42.38
CA PRO A 50 15.96 -50.72 42.67
C PRO A 50 14.99 -49.90 41.77
N PRO A 51 13.83 -50.47 41.35
CA PRO A 51 12.88 -49.75 40.51
C PRO A 51 12.39 -48.51 41.25
N ARG A 52 12.56 -47.37 40.61
CA ARG A 52 12.21 -46.04 41.16
C ARG A 52 10.70 -46.01 41.51
N THR A 53 10.38 -45.71 42.75
CA THR A 53 8.99 -45.53 43.22
C THR A 53 8.28 -44.41 42.43
N ARG A 54 6.94 -44.53 42.28
CA ARG A 54 6.13 -43.48 41.64
C ARG A 54 6.42 -42.12 42.20
N GLY A 55 6.61 -41.95 43.52
CA GLY A 55 6.95 -40.68 44.16
C GLY A 55 8.27 -40.08 43.70
N GLN A 56 9.31 -40.90 43.46
CA GLN A 56 10.59 -40.43 42.93
C GLN A 56 10.52 -39.96 41.48
N ARG A 57 9.64 -40.55 40.65
CA ARG A 57 9.40 -40.11 39.27
C ARG A 57 8.65 -38.76 39.28
N ILE A 58 7.62 -38.61 40.11
CA ILE A 58 6.87 -37.35 40.27
C ILE A 58 7.77 -36.23 40.77
N ARG A 59 8.59 -36.49 41.81
CA ARG A 59 9.52 -35.49 42.35
C ARG A 59 10.55 -35.01 41.30
N ARG A 60 11.08 -35.92 40.47
CA ARG A 60 11.98 -35.57 39.37
C ARG A 60 11.29 -34.80 38.26
N LEU A 61 10.03 -35.16 37.92
CA LEU A 61 9.23 -34.42 36.96
C LEU A 61 8.95 -33.00 37.46
N LEU A 62 8.56 -32.85 38.73
CA LEU A 62 8.35 -31.53 39.36
C LEU A 62 9.64 -30.71 39.42
N LEU A 63 10.78 -31.35 39.72
CA LEU A 63 12.08 -30.69 39.71
C LEU A 63 12.48 -30.26 38.30
N ALA A 64 12.26 -31.10 37.29
CA ALA A 64 12.52 -30.77 35.89
C ALA A 64 11.62 -29.63 35.41
N LEU A 65 10.35 -29.68 35.75
CA LEU A 65 9.40 -28.59 35.45
C LEU A 65 9.81 -27.29 36.16
N PHE A 66 10.20 -27.36 37.42
CA PHE A 66 10.72 -26.19 38.15
C PHE A 66 12.01 -25.64 37.52
N LEU A 67 12.95 -26.49 37.15
CA LEU A 67 14.19 -26.05 36.48
C LEU A 67 13.87 -25.41 35.11
N ILE A 68 13.00 -26.02 34.28
CA ILE A 68 12.70 -25.54 32.93
C ILE A 68 11.88 -24.25 33.00
N PHE A 69 10.86 -24.20 33.84
CA PHE A 69 9.89 -23.10 33.83
C PHE A 69 10.15 -21.97 34.84
N VAL A 70 11.01 -22.21 35.83
CA VAL A 70 11.33 -21.24 36.88
C VAL A 70 12.83 -20.93 36.96
N ALA A 71 13.64 -21.90 37.23
CA ALA A 71 15.08 -21.67 37.57
C ALA A 71 15.87 -21.16 36.33
N ILE A 72 15.73 -21.81 35.17
CA ILE A 72 16.46 -21.40 33.95
C ILE A 72 15.98 -20.03 33.45
N PRO A 73 14.65 -19.74 33.31
CA PRO A 73 14.20 -18.42 32.91
C PRO A 73 14.59 -17.32 33.90
N SER A 74 14.57 -17.61 35.21
CA SER A 74 15.02 -16.66 36.24
C SER A 74 16.49 -16.34 36.12
N LEU A 75 17.32 -17.37 35.88
CA LEU A 75 18.78 -17.19 35.67
C LEU A 75 19.06 -16.37 34.41
N LEU A 76 18.36 -16.66 33.31
CA LEU A 76 18.50 -15.92 32.07
C LEU A 76 18.06 -14.44 32.25
N LEU A 77 16.98 -14.19 33.00
CA LEU A 77 16.55 -12.83 33.38
C LEU A 77 17.61 -12.09 34.20
N VAL A 78 18.23 -12.76 35.20
CA VAL A 78 19.29 -12.17 36.00
C VAL A 78 20.51 -11.86 35.13
N LEU A 79 20.92 -12.78 34.28
CA LEU A 79 22.06 -12.55 33.35
C LEU A 79 21.73 -11.40 32.39
N ALA A 80 20.53 -11.35 31.83
CA ALA A 80 20.06 -10.25 30.96
C ALA A 80 20.07 -8.92 31.71
N TYR A 81 19.67 -8.90 32.98
CA TYR A 81 19.68 -7.69 33.82
C TYR A 81 21.11 -7.16 34.05
N TRP A 82 22.06 -8.05 34.33
CA TRP A 82 23.45 -7.64 34.56
C TRP A 82 24.16 -7.22 33.27
N SER A 83 23.84 -7.84 32.13
CA SER A 83 24.42 -7.51 30.83
C SER A 83 23.76 -6.31 30.15
N ALA A 84 22.57 -5.90 30.58
CA ALA A 84 21.90 -4.75 29.99
C ALA A 84 22.61 -3.45 30.37
N GLU A 85 23.04 -2.68 29.40
CA GLU A 85 23.50 -1.30 29.59
C GLU A 85 22.30 -0.36 29.49
N ILE A 86 22.25 0.67 30.36
CA ILE A 86 21.30 1.78 30.21
C ILE A 86 21.99 2.80 29.32
N PRO A 87 21.44 3.09 28.13
CA PRO A 87 22.00 4.12 27.28
C PRO A 87 21.99 5.48 27.97
N ASP A 88 23.01 6.31 27.70
CA ASP A 88 23.10 7.66 28.21
C ASP A 88 21.89 8.49 27.73
N PRO A 89 21.28 9.36 28.57
CA PRO A 89 20.23 10.28 28.13
C PRO A 89 20.62 11.18 26.96
N SER A 90 21.91 11.50 26.84
CA SER A 90 22.46 12.24 25.72
C SER A 90 22.54 11.43 24.41
N ALA A 91 22.46 10.10 24.49
CA ALA A 91 22.37 9.19 23.34
C ALA A 91 20.96 9.12 22.73
N VAL A 92 19.99 9.88 23.27
CA VAL A 92 18.67 10.04 22.62
C VAL A 92 18.89 10.58 21.22
N GLN A 93 18.52 9.77 20.23
CA GLN A 93 18.69 10.11 18.82
C GLN A 93 18.08 11.49 18.54
N THR A 94 18.93 12.46 18.23
CA THR A 94 18.51 13.76 17.71
C THR A 94 17.84 13.56 16.36
N ASN A 95 16.89 14.44 16.02
CA ASN A 95 16.29 14.46 14.70
C ASN A 95 17.39 14.48 13.65
N GLN A 96 17.32 13.52 12.72
CA GLN A 96 18.31 13.39 11.67
C GLN A 96 17.62 13.39 10.31
N ILE A 97 18.25 14.03 9.35
CA ILE A 97 17.73 14.10 7.99
C ILE A 97 17.82 12.72 7.35
N ALA A 98 16.68 12.19 6.92
CA ALA A 98 16.69 11.02 6.05
C ALA A 98 16.82 11.48 4.58
N THR A 99 17.68 10.77 3.83
CA THR A 99 17.97 11.09 2.44
C THR A 99 17.31 10.07 1.51
N VAL A 100 16.52 10.57 0.56
CA VAL A 100 15.90 9.75 -0.49
C VAL A 100 16.72 9.89 -1.76
N THR A 101 17.28 8.78 -2.23
CA THR A 101 18.12 8.74 -3.43
C THR A 101 17.46 7.95 -4.56
N ALA A 102 17.88 8.20 -5.78
CA ALA A 102 17.57 7.38 -6.94
C ALA A 102 18.17 5.97 -6.79
N ALA A 103 17.91 5.11 -7.74
CA ALA A 103 18.37 3.71 -7.75
C ALA A 103 19.90 3.55 -7.77
N ASP A 104 20.62 4.59 -8.19
CA ASP A 104 22.10 4.66 -8.15
C ASP A 104 22.65 4.83 -6.71
N GLY A 105 21.80 5.13 -5.73
CA GLY A 105 22.16 5.37 -4.34
C GLY A 105 22.89 6.71 -4.09
N THR A 106 23.09 7.53 -5.12
CA THR A 106 23.90 8.77 -5.07
C THR A 106 23.13 10.01 -5.46
N THR A 107 22.28 9.95 -6.48
CA THR A 107 21.45 11.06 -6.91
C THR A 107 20.37 11.35 -5.88
N VAL A 108 20.46 12.46 -5.18
CA VAL A 108 19.46 12.85 -4.16
C VAL A 108 18.20 13.35 -4.86
N LEU A 109 17.08 12.70 -4.61
CA LEU A 109 15.76 13.09 -5.09
C LEU A 109 15.07 14.03 -4.10
N ALA A 110 15.10 13.69 -2.81
CA ALA A 110 14.48 14.46 -1.76
C ALA A 110 15.18 14.25 -0.41
N LYS A 111 14.93 15.16 0.52
CA LYS A 111 15.29 15.00 1.93
C LYS A 111 14.03 14.98 2.77
N ILE A 112 13.99 14.09 3.76
CA ILE A 112 12.99 14.10 4.81
C ILE A 112 13.65 14.83 5.97
N VAL A 113 13.34 16.11 6.07
CA VAL A 113 13.81 16.96 7.15
C VAL A 113 12.75 16.91 8.23
N PRO A 114 13.07 16.41 9.43
CA PRO A 114 12.17 16.54 10.56
C PRO A 114 11.88 18.02 10.82
N PRO A 115 10.66 18.40 11.20
CA PRO A 115 10.31 19.77 11.45
C PRO A 115 11.32 20.44 12.40
N GLU A 116 11.85 21.60 12.03
CA GLU A 116 12.85 22.33 12.82
C GLU A 116 12.33 22.62 14.22
N GLY A 117 13.14 22.39 15.26
CA GLY A 117 12.81 22.62 16.65
C GLY A 117 11.96 21.56 17.32
N ASN A 118 11.77 20.40 16.73
CA ASN A 118 10.94 19.32 17.28
C ASN A 118 11.46 18.68 18.56
N ARG A 119 12.70 18.94 18.96
CA ARG A 119 13.26 18.48 20.24
C ARG A 119 14.00 19.60 20.95
N THR A 120 13.26 20.59 21.42
CA THR A 120 13.77 21.47 22.48
C THR A 120 13.46 20.79 23.81
N PRO A 121 14.44 20.15 24.46
CA PRO A 121 14.21 19.57 25.75
C PRO A 121 13.87 20.67 26.76
N VAL A 122 12.78 20.49 27.47
CA VAL A 122 12.37 21.40 28.55
C VAL A 122 12.52 20.69 29.88
N PRO A 123 13.00 21.38 30.91
CA PRO A 123 13.06 20.82 32.26
C PRO A 123 11.64 20.53 32.76
N LEU A 124 11.49 19.49 33.59
CA LEU A 124 10.16 19.08 34.09
C LEU A 124 9.49 20.22 34.87
N SER A 125 10.25 21.13 35.48
CA SER A 125 9.74 22.30 36.18
C SER A 125 8.96 23.29 35.30
N GLU A 126 9.26 23.33 33.98
CA GLU A 126 8.53 24.16 33.03
C GLU A 126 7.24 23.50 32.51
N VAL A 127 7.08 22.20 32.71
CA VAL A 127 5.85 21.48 32.33
C VAL A 127 4.81 21.65 33.44
N PRO A 128 3.62 22.24 33.17
CA PRO A 128 2.58 22.43 34.19
C PRO A 128 2.21 21.10 34.88
N GLN A 129 1.93 21.18 36.20
CA GLN A 129 1.54 19.99 36.98
C GLN A 129 0.31 19.32 36.37
N THR A 130 -0.68 20.11 35.92
CA THR A 130 -1.91 19.61 35.29
C THR A 130 -1.61 18.79 34.01
N MET A 131 -0.60 19.19 33.23
CA MET A 131 -0.16 18.41 32.06
C MET A 131 0.52 17.10 32.48
N ARG A 132 1.38 17.13 33.51
CA ARG A 132 2.01 15.91 34.05
C ARG A 132 0.96 14.93 34.55
N ASP A 133 -0.02 15.42 35.32
CA ASP A 133 -1.11 14.60 35.84
C ASP A 133 -2.02 14.05 34.75
N ALA A 134 -2.30 14.83 33.69
CA ALA A 134 -3.02 14.36 32.50
C ALA A 134 -2.29 13.22 31.80
N MET A 135 -0.98 13.33 31.63
CA MET A 135 -0.16 12.26 31.01
C MET A 135 -0.16 10.99 31.85
N LEU A 136 0.00 11.13 33.18
CA LEU A 136 -0.07 9.98 34.09
C LEU A 136 -1.46 9.34 34.07
N SER A 137 -2.52 10.14 34.01
CA SER A 137 -3.89 9.66 33.89
C SER A 137 -4.13 8.86 32.63
N ALA A 138 -3.54 9.31 31.52
CA ALA A 138 -3.68 8.68 30.20
C ALA A 138 -2.95 7.34 30.10
N GLU A 139 -1.72 7.25 30.65
CA GLU A 139 -0.76 6.22 30.30
C GLU A 139 -0.33 5.33 31.49
N ASP A 140 -0.16 5.90 32.72
CA ASP A 140 0.38 5.14 33.86
C ASP A 140 0.00 5.78 35.20
N ARG A 141 -1.20 5.51 35.70
CA ARG A 141 -1.73 6.10 36.95
C ARG A 141 -0.93 5.74 38.20
N ASP A 142 -0.20 4.64 38.17
CA ASP A 142 0.65 4.16 39.27
C ASP A 142 2.12 4.46 39.05
N PHE A 143 2.49 5.35 38.11
CA PHE A 143 3.86 5.62 37.70
C PHE A 143 4.82 5.82 38.85
N TYR A 144 4.50 6.67 39.84
CA TYR A 144 5.36 6.96 40.99
C TYR A 144 5.51 5.78 41.93
N ARG A 145 4.59 4.79 41.87
CA ARG A 145 4.56 3.62 42.76
C ARG A 145 5.16 2.36 42.12
N ASN A 146 5.12 2.25 40.82
CA ASN A 146 5.56 1.03 40.13
C ASN A 146 7.11 0.95 40.02
N PRO A 147 7.71 -0.25 40.00
CA PRO A 147 9.16 -0.46 39.88
C PRO A 147 9.68 -0.36 38.44
N GLY A 148 9.04 0.41 37.56
CA GLY A 148 9.37 0.53 36.14
C GLY A 148 8.59 -0.43 35.23
N PHE A 149 7.86 -1.38 35.80
CA PHE A 149 6.97 -2.28 35.07
C PHE A 149 5.75 -2.64 35.95
N SER A 150 4.66 -3.05 35.29
CA SER A 150 3.45 -3.51 35.98
C SER A 150 3.28 -5.03 35.80
N ALA A 151 3.56 -5.81 36.86
CA ALA A 151 3.38 -7.26 36.82
C ALA A 151 1.91 -7.67 36.55
N PRO A 152 0.88 -7.02 37.15
CA PRO A 152 -0.52 -7.33 36.84
C PRO A 152 -0.88 -7.02 35.38
N ALA A 153 -0.36 -5.94 34.82
CA ALA A 153 -0.61 -5.58 33.43
C ALA A 153 0.07 -6.54 32.46
N PHE A 154 1.30 -6.99 32.77
CA PHE A 154 2.00 -8.01 32.02
C PHE A 154 1.24 -9.35 31.99
N LEU A 155 0.73 -9.80 33.14
CA LEU A 155 -0.04 -11.04 33.25
C LEU A 155 -1.38 -10.94 32.48
N ARG A 156 -2.06 -9.78 32.52
CA ARG A 156 -3.25 -9.54 31.70
C ARG A 156 -2.93 -9.65 30.22
N ALA A 157 -1.91 -8.92 29.74
CA ALA A 157 -1.50 -8.95 28.33
C ALA A 157 -1.10 -10.35 27.86
N ALA A 158 -0.39 -11.12 28.71
CA ALA A 158 -0.04 -12.50 28.41
C ALA A 158 -1.29 -13.39 28.31
N ARG A 159 -2.25 -13.24 29.23
CA ARG A 159 -3.52 -13.98 29.20
C ARG A 159 -4.35 -13.62 27.95
N ASP A 160 -4.46 -12.34 27.64
CA ASP A 160 -5.31 -11.85 26.56
C ASP A 160 -4.72 -12.22 25.17
N ASN A 161 -3.38 -12.22 25.05
CA ASN A 161 -2.70 -12.80 23.88
C ASN A 161 -2.94 -14.32 23.74
N LEU A 162 -2.93 -15.07 24.86
CA LEU A 162 -3.22 -16.51 24.84
C LEU A 162 -4.66 -16.82 24.42
N LEU A 163 -5.58 -15.89 24.70
CA LEU A 163 -7.01 -15.98 24.39
C LEU A 163 -7.37 -15.36 23.02
N GLY A 164 -6.37 -14.89 22.24
CA GLY A 164 -6.60 -14.28 20.93
C GLY A 164 -7.40 -12.98 20.97
N ARG A 165 -7.36 -12.23 22.08
CA ARG A 165 -8.03 -10.95 22.24
C ARG A 165 -7.04 -9.83 21.87
N ASP A 166 -7.20 -9.25 20.69
CA ASP A 166 -6.34 -8.18 20.19
C ASP A 166 -6.55 -6.82 20.91
N ASP A 167 -7.60 -6.68 21.72
CA ASP A 167 -7.96 -5.45 22.43
C ASP A 167 -7.29 -5.27 23.80
N ALA A 168 -6.26 -6.03 24.14
CA ALA A 168 -5.50 -5.89 25.38
C ALA A 168 -4.71 -4.56 25.40
N GLY A 169 -5.43 -3.45 25.38
CA GLY A 169 -4.90 -2.10 25.46
C GLY A 169 -4.33 -1.78 26.83
N GLY A 170 -3.15 -1.12 26.88
CA GLY A 170 -2.69 -0.34 28.01
C GLY A 170 -2.05 -1.11 29.17
N GLY A 171 -1.05 -1.95 28.87
CA GLY A 171 -0.27 -2.65 29.90
C GLY A 171 1.17 -2.21 30.08
N SER A 172 1.70 -1.30 29.24
CA SER A 172 3.07 -0.82 29.35
C SER A 172 3.15 0.46 30.16
N THR A 173 4.09 0.53 31.11
CA THR A 173 4.34 1.73 31.94
C THR A 173 5.02 2.82 31.11
N ILE A 174 4.99 4.08 31.60
CA ILE A 174 5.74 5.20 31.02
C ILE A 174 7.22 4.84 30.85
N THR A 175 7.83 4.19 31.86
CA THR A 175 9.25 3.74 31.79
C THR A 175 9.46 2.78 30.60
N GLN A 176 8.55 1.82 30.41
CA GLN A 176 8.65 0.87 29.29
C GLN A 176 8.43 1.55 27.94
N GLN A 177 7.52 2.49 27.87
CA GLN A 177 7.27 3.27 26.65
C GLN A 177 8.50 4.14 26.31
N TYR A 178 9.11 4.80 27.29
CA TYR A 178 10.34 5.56 27.08
C TYR A 178 11.47 4.69 26.57
N VAL A 179 11.74 3.55 27.25
CA VAL A 179 12.79 2.61 26.81
C VAL A 179 12.52 2.11 25.39
N LYS A 180 11.27 1.77 25.09
CA LYS A 180 10.88 1.36 23.72
C LYS A 180 11.16 2.46 22.70
N ASN A 181 10.74 3.68 22.97
CA ASN A 181 10.77 4.79 22.02
C ASN A 181 12.15 5.43 21.87
N ALA A 182 12.99 5.37 22.90
CA ALA A 182 14.32 5.98 22.91
C ALA A 182 15.44 5.04 22.47
N PHE A 183 15.31 3.70 22.70
CA PHE A 183 16.45 2.78 22.64
C PHE A 183 16.19 1.46 21.90
N LEU A 184 14.95 1.14 21.51
CA LEU A 184 14.63 -0.16 20.90
C LEU A 184 14.04 0.01 19.50
N SER A 185 14.29 -0.99 18.64
CA SER A 185 13.67 -1.06 17.31
C SER A 185 12.17 -1.34 17.38
N SER A 186 11.45 -1.03 16.31
CA SER A 186 10.00 -1.24 16.18
C SER A 186 9.57 -2.71 16.05
N GLU A 187 10.50 -3.64 15.95
CA GLU A 187 10.21 -5.06 15.80
C GLU A 187 9.31 -5.62 16.92
N ARG A 188 8.26 -6.34 16.56
CA ARG A 188 7.32 -6.96 17.51
C ARG A 188 7.78 -8.37 17.89
N THR A 189 8.96 -8.51 18.55
CA THR A 189 9.50 -9.79 19.00
C THR A 189 9.43 -9.95 20.53
N LEU A 190 9.31 -11.19 21.00
CA LEU A 190 9.38 -11.51 22.43
C LEU A 190 10.72 -11.09 23.04
N SER A 191 11.82 -11.27 22.29
CA SER A 191 13.17 -10.88 22.74
C SER A 191 13.27 -9.37 22.98
N ARG A 192 12.72 -8.55 22.08
CA ARG A 192 12.64 -7.11 22.27
C ARG A 192 11.82 -6.75 23.51
N LYS A 193 10.64 -7.38 23.72
CA LYS A 193 9.79 -7.11 24.88
C LYS A 193 10.47 -7.49 26.20
N MET A 194 11.28 -8.54 26.20
CA MET A 194 12.10 -8.92 27.37
C MET A 194 13.21 -7.90 27.64
N ARG A 195 13.90 -7.41 26.60
CA ARG A 195 14.89 -6.32 26.75
C ARG A 195 14.26 -5.06 27.31
N GLU A 196 13.10 -4.65 26.77
CA GLU A 196 12.32 -3.52 27.25
C GLU A 196 12.05 -3.65 28.76
N LEU A 197 11.56 -4.80 29.21
CA LEU A 197 11.26 -5.06 30.61
C LEU A 197 12.52 -4.95 31.50
N VAL A 198 13.63 -5.56 31.07
CA VAL A 198 14.89 -5.60 31.84
C VAL A 198 15.50 -4.20 31.94
N ILE A 199 15.58 -3.46 30.84
CA ILE A 199 16.10 -2.08 30.81
C ILE A 199 15.21 -1.16 31.64
N SER A 200 13.88 -1.27 31.53
CA SER A 200 12.94 -0.47 32.32
C SER A 200 13.06 -0.70 33.82
N ALA A 201 13.22 -1.96 34.24
CA ALA A 201 13.44 -2.30 35.65
C ALA A 201 14.76 -1.77 36.17
N LYS A 202 15.82 -1.78 35.35
CA LYS A 202 17.15 -1.26 35.69
C LYS A 202 17.14 0.26 35.75
N MET A 203 16.52 0.91 34.78
CA MET A 203 16.35 2.38 34.69
C MET A 203 15.57 2.92 35.91
N ALA A 204 14.44 2.31 36.26
CA ALA A 204 13.65 2.74 37.41
C ALA A 204 14.37 2.65 38.77
N ARG A 205 15.51 1.93 38.82
CA ARG A 205 16.38 1.89 40.03
C ARG A 205 17.51 2.91 39.99
N GLN A 206 17.90 3.38 38.81
CA GLN A 206 19.06 4.28 38.65
C GLN A 206 18.65 5.74 38.45
N TRP A 207 17.48 5.96 37.84
CA TRP A 207 16.96 7.29 37.56
C TRP A 207 15.83 7.63 38.52
N SER A 208 15.67 8.92 38.83
CA SER A 208 14.49 9.37 39.56
C SER A 208 13.24 9.23 38.66
N LYS A 209 12.08 9.15 39.28
CA LYS A 209 10.81 9.12 38.52
C LYS A 209 10.60 10.42 37.71
N ASP A 210 11.03 11.53 38.25
CA ASP A 210 10.95 12.84 37.58
C ASP A 210 11.87 12.92 36.37
N ASP A 211 13.08 12.33 36.43
CA ASP A 211 13.98 12.25 35.28
C ASP A 211 13.40 11.37 34.17
N ILE A 212 12.78 10.24 34.55
CA ILE A 212 12.12 9.35 33.58
C ILE A 212 10.92 10.05 32.94
N LEU A 213 10.10 10.78 33.70
CA LEU A 213 8.96 11.52 33.20
C LEU A 213 9.41 12.65 32.28
N ALA A 214 10.42 13.42 32.67
CA ALA A 214 11.02 14.48 31.85
C ALA A 214 11.51 13.91 30.52
N ALA A 215 12.28 12.83 30.56
CA ALA A 215 12.82 12.18 29.37
C ALA A 215 11.71 11.63 28.47
N TYR A 216 10.67 11.04 29.04
CA TYR A 216 9.49 10.56 28.31
C TYR A 216 8.78 11.71 27.60
N LEU A 217 8.39 12.77 28.31
CA LEU A 217 7.67 13.92 27.76
C LEU A 217 8.46 14.63 26.65
N ASN A 218 9.79 14.67 26.74
CA ASN A 218 10.67 15.26 25.74
C ASN A 218 10.96 14.35 24.54
N THR A 219 10.56 13.06 24.58
CA THR A 219 10.95 12.08 23.57
C THR A 219 9.80 11.59 22.71
N ILE A 220 8.61 11.43 23.29
CA ILE A 220 7.48 10.78 22.61
C ILE A 220 6.92 11.60 21.45
N TYR A 221 6.32 10.91 20.50
CA TYR A 221 5.61 11.47 19.37
C TYR A 221 4.17 11.83 19.73
N TYR A 222 3.76 13.06 19.44
CA TYR A 222 2.42 13.57 19.73
C TYR A 222 1.53 13.70 18.47
N GLY A 223 1.98 13.31 17.30
CA GLY A 223 1.32 13.62 16.03
C GLY A 223 1.78 14.95 15.45
N ARG A 224 1.31 15.29 14.23
CA ARG A 224 1.64 16.57 13.55
C ARG A 224 3.15 16.83 13.48
N ASP A 225 3.92 15.77 13.29
CA ASP A 225 5.39 15.76 13.30
C ASP A 225 6.03 16.33 14.59
N ALA A 226 5.27 16.43 15.69
CA ALA A 226 5.74 16.96 16.96
C ALA A 226 6.36 15.87 17.85
N TYR A 227 7.67 15.90 18.04
CA TYR A 227 8.42 15.06 18.97
C TYR A 227 8.79 15.89 20.22
N GLY A 228 8.34 15.42 21.38
CA GLY A 228 8.48 16.09 22.66
C GLY A 228 7.41 17.15 22.91
N ILE A 229 7.21 17.42 24.22
CA ILE A 229 6.11 18.25 24.73
C ILE A 229 6.17 19.71 24.27
N ALA A 230 7.39 20.26 24.09
CA ALA A 230 7.55 21.64 23.62
C ALA A 230 7.10 21.82 22.17
N ALA A 231 7.46 20.88 21.29
CA ALA A 231 7.02 20.84 19.90
C ALA A 231 5.51 20.62 19.82
N ALA A 232 4.96 19.71 20.63
CA ALA A 232 3.52 19.43 20.69
C ALA A 232 2.71 20.66 21.14
N ALA A 233 3.17 21.40 22.16
CA ALA A 233 2.51 22.61 22.62
C ALA A 233 2.41 23.69 21.53
N ARG A 234 3.45 23.82 20.71
CA ARG A 234 3.46 24.72 19.53
C ARG A 234 2.57 24.20 18.40
N ALA A 235 2.69 22.91 18.04
CA ALA A 235 1.95 22.35 16.92
C ALA A 235 0.42 22.27 17.11
N TYR A 236 -0.02 22.17 18.36
CA TYR A 236 -1.44 22.05 18.68
C TYR A 236 -2.07 23.36 19.18
N PHE A 237 -1.29 24.24 19.84
CA PHE A 237 -1.83 25.41 20.54
C PHE A 237 -1.06 26.70 20.28
N ASP A 238 0.03 26.66 19.52
CA ASP A 238 0.91 27.80 19.25
C ASP A 238 1.40 28.50 20.53
N LYS A 239 1.73 27.71 21.57
CA LYS A 239 2.12 28.18 22.90
C LYS A 239 3.41 27.52 23.39
N PRO A 240 4.18 28.20 24.26
CA PRO A 240 5.21 27.53 25.05
C PRO A 240 4.56 26.56 26.04
N VAL A 241 5.28 25.47 26.37
CA VAL A 241 4.78 24.40 27.25
C VAL A 241 4.30 24.91 28.61
N SER A 242 4.97 25.92 29.16
CA SER A 242 4.64 26.53 30.47
C SER A 242 3.27 27.22 30.52
N GLN A 243 2.67 27.50 29.35
CA GLN A 243 1.36 28.17 29.24
C GLN A 243 0.22 27.19 28.91
N LEU A 244 0.50 25.89 28.90
CA LEU A 244 -0.54 24.89 28.66
C LEU A 244 -1.56 24.88 29.81
N THR A 245 -2.83 24.99 29.46
CA THR A 245 -3.95 24.82 30.38
C THR A 245 -4.22 23.33 30.69
N LEU A 246 -5.03 23.03 31.70
CA LEU A 246 -5.50 21.68 31.97
C LEU A 246 -6.16 21.03 30.74
N ALA A 247 -7.03 21.76 30.05
CA ALA A 247 -7.76 21.26 28.89
C ALA A 247 -6.82 20.90 27.73
N GLU A 248 -5.82 21.74 27.46
CA GLU A 248 -4.82 21.55 26.42
C GLU A 248 -3.86 20.40 26.76
N GLY A 249 -3.43 20.33 28.04
CA GLY A 249 -2.63 19.21 28.53
C GLY A 249 -3.33 17.87 28.40
N ALA A 250 -4.64 17.83 28.68
CA ALA A 250 -5.45 16.63 28.50
C ALA A 250 -5.60 16.21 27.00
N VAL A 251 -5.60 17.17 26.05
CA VAL A 251 -5.57 16.87 24.61
C VAL A 251 -4.24 16.23 24.23
N LEU A 252 -3.11 16.84 24.65
CA LEU A 252 -1.78 16.27 24.35
C LEU A 252 -1.61 14.88 24.97
N ALA A 253 -2.12 14.64 26.16
CA ALA A 253 -2.12 13.31 26.78
C ALA A 253 -3.02 12.31 26.04
N ALA A 254 -4.13 12.77 25.45
CA ALA A 254 -5.05 11.91 24.69
C ALA A 254 -4.45 11.43 23.36
N VAL A 255 -3.77 12.31 22.63
CA VAL A 255 -3.23 11.97 21.29
C VAL A 255 -2.08 10.97 21.33
N VAL A 256 -1.31 10.90 22.43
CA VAL A 256 -0.13 10.01 22.56
C VAL A 256 -0.43 8.54 22.26
N ARG A 257 -1.64 8.07 22.55
CA ARG A 257 -2.02 6.66 22.35
C ARG A 257 -1.89 6.20 20.90
N THR A 258 -2.37 7.01 19.96
CA THR A 258 -2.38 6.75 18.53
C THR A 258 -2.30 8.08 17.76
N PRO A 259 -1.14 8.75 17.76
CA PRO A 259 -1.03 10.15 17.33
C PRO A 259 -1.47 10.38 15.88
N SER A 260 -1.18 9.42 14.99
CA SER A 260 -1.55 9.52 13.56
C SER A 260 -3.06 9.28 13.29
N ILE A 261 -3.79 8.68 14.27
CA ILE A 261 -5.23 8.41 14.13
C ILE A 261 -6.05 9.50 14.85
N LEU A 262 -5.59 9.96 16.01
CA LEU A 262 -6.31 10.93 16.85
C LEU A 262 -6.01 12.39 16.46
N ASP A 263 -5.75 12.66 15.17
CA ASP A 263 -5.60 14.03 14.70
C ASP A 263 -6.96 14.75 14.72
N PRO A 264 -7.03 15.97 15.30
CA PRO A 264 -8.29 16.71 15.44
C PRO A 264 -8.94 17.12 14.13
N GLU A 265 -8.21 17.18 13.02
CA GLU A 265 -8.78 17.52 11.70
C GLU A 265 -9.50 16.34 11.06
N THR A 266 -9.09 15.11 11.38
CA THR A 266 -9.65 13.90 10.77
C THR A 266 -10.57 13.11 11.70
N HIS A 267 -10.30 13.10 13.04
CA HIS A 267 -11.00 12.24 13.99
C HIS A 267 -11.35 12.95 15.31
N LEU A 268 -11.91 14.15 15.22
CA LEU A 268 -12.21 15.01 16.37
C LEU A 268 -13.06 14.32 17.46
N ASP A 269 -14.08 13.54 17.08
CA ASP A 269 -14.97 12.91 18.04
C ASP A 269 -14.27 11.79 18.84
N GLN A 270 -13.37 11.04 18.19
CA GLN A 270 -12.56 10.02 18.87
C GLN A 270 -11.55 10.68 19.83
N LEU A 271 -10.97 11.81 19.42
CA LEU A 271 -10.09 12.59 20.27
C LEU A 271 -10.85 13.14 21.49
N LYS A 272 -12.05 13.70 21.32
CA LYS A 272 -12.90 14.17 22.44
C LYS A 272 -13.27 13.04 23.40
N ALA A 273 -13.60 11.85 22.88
CA ALA A 273 -13.88 10.70 23.73
C ALA A 273 -12.65 10.29 24.56
N ARG A 274 -11.46 10.30 23.96
CA ARG A 274 -10.21 9.99 24.66
C ARG A 274 -9.83 11.10 25.65
N TRP A 275 -10.03 12.36 25.32
CA TRP A 275 -9.84 13.51 26.19
C TRP A 275 -10.71 13.42 27.45
N ASN A 276 -11.99 13.07 27.32
CA ASN A 276 -12.86 12.80 28.46
C ASN A 276 -12.33 11.68 29.36
N TYR A 277 -11.85 10.57 28.76
CA TYR A 277 -11.22 9.47 29.48
C TYR A 277 -10.00 9.93 30.32
N VAL A 278 -9.21 10.87 29.82
CA VAL A 278 -8.05 11.44 30.54
C VAL A 278 -8.52 12.24 31.73
N LEU A 279 -9.51 13.15 31.57
CA LEU A 279 -10.06 13.96 32.66
C LEU A 279 -10.75 13.11 33.73
N ASP A 280 -11.54 12.11 33.33
CA ASP A 280 -12.19 11.19 34.27
C ASP A 280 -11.14 10.37 35.06
N GLY A 281 -10.04 10.03 34.42
CA GLY A 281 -8.90 9.40 35.06
C GLY A 281 -8.21 10.30 36.09
N MET A 282 -8.08 11.60 35.79
CA MET A 282 -7.53 12.59 36.75
C MET A 282 -8.42 12.73 37.99
N VAL A 283 -9.75 12.67 37.81
CA VAL A 283 -10.69 12.60 38.93
C VAL A 283 -10.46 11.32 39.74
N GLY A 284 -10.31 10.17 39.09
CA GLY A 284 -10.01 8.89 39.71
C GLY A 284 -8.68 8.86 40.46
N MET A 285 -7.71 9.66 40.07
CA MET A 285 -6.42 9.86 40.76
C MET A 285 -6.52 10.88 41.92
N GLY A 286 -7.61 11.61 42.04
CA GLY A 286 -7.82 12.64 43.07
C GLY A 286 -7.04 13.94 42.82
N VAL A 287 -6.53 14.15 41.58
CA VAL A 287 -5.81 15.38 41.19
C VAL A 287 -6.73 16.40 40.52
N LEU A 288 -7.98 16.04 40.25
CA LEU A 288 -9.04 16.89 39.74
C LEU A 288 -10.34 16.57 40.49
N THR A 289 -11.10 17.57 40.89
CA THR A 289 -12.43 17.36 41.49
C THR A 289 -13.50 17.20 40.39
N LEU A 290 -14.62 16.52 40.70
CA LEU A 290 -15.76 16.42 39.77
C LEU A 290 -16.28 17.81 39.36
N GLY A 291 -16.37 18.75 40.28
CA GLY A 291 -16.86 20.11 40.00
C GLY A 291 -15.92 20.93 39.11
N GLU A 292 -14.61 20.68 39.15
CA GLU A 292 -13.66 21.26 38.22
C GLU A 292 -13.74 20.58 36.86
N ARG A 293 -13.82 19.24 36.83
CA ARG A 293 -13.95 18.44 35.60
C ARG A 293 -15.15 18.89 34.77
N ASP A 294 -16.31 19.16 35.40
CA ASP A 294 -17.53 19.56 34.70
C ASP A 294 -17.44 20.96 34.07
N LYS A 295 -16.50 21.77 34.52
CA LYS A 295 -16.25 23.13 33.99
C LYS A 295 -15.24 23.13 32.85
N VAL A 296 -14.48 22.03 32.65
CA VAL A 296 -13.46 21.96 31.60
C VAL A 296 -14.11 21.80 30.25
N GLN A 297 -13.86 22.73 29.35
CA GLN A 297 -14.31 22.68 27.96
C GLN A 297 -13.19 22.20 27.05
N PHE A 298 -13.57 21.51 25.99
CA PHE A 298 -12.59 21.08 24.96
C PHE A 298 -11.96 22.33 24.31
N PRO A 299 -10.62 22.44 24.25
CA PRO A 299 -9.94 23.65 23.79
C PRO A 299 -10.00 23.77 22.25
N THR A 300 -9.83 25.01 21.78
CA THR A 300 -9.56 25.27 20.36
C THR A 300 -8.15 24.77 20.02
N ILE A 301 -8.02 24.00 18.96
CA ILE A 301 -6.75 23.45 18.47
C ILE A 301 -6.36 24.22 17.21
N ALA A 302 -5.09 24.59 17.10
CA ALA A 302 -4.54 25.24 15.92
C ALA A 302 -4.62 24.31 14.70
N PRO A 303 -4.77 24.85 13.48
CA PRO A 303 -4.61 24.05 12.26
C PRO A 303 -3.25 23.35 12.23
N ALA A 304 -3.19 22.18 11.57
CA ALA A 304 -1.91 21.48 11.42
C ALA A 304 -0.89 22.40 10.73
N PRO A 305 0.38 22.43 11.21
CA PRO A 305 1.43 23.16 10.50
C PRO A 305 1.49 22.68 9.05
N LYS A 306 1.50 23.63 8.11
CA LYS A 306 1.76 23.25 6.72
C LYS A 306 3.18 22.69 6.63
N PRO A 307 3.39 21.64 5.81
CA PRO A 307 4.74 21.14 5.57
C PRO A 307 5.66 22.28 5.11
N ASP A 308 6.90 22.27 5.59
CA ASP A 308 7.89 23.28 5.17
C ASP A 308 8.10 23.20 3.65
N ASP A 309 7.71 24.25 2.93
CA ASP A 309 7.69 24.30 1.46
C ASP A 309 9.07 24.00 0.82
N ASP A 310 10.18 24.28 1.52
CA ASP A 310 11.53 24.08 0.96
C ASP A 310 11.93 22.60 0.82
N ALA A 311 11.44 21.72 1.70
CA ALA A 311 11.78 20.29 1.66
C ALA A 311 10.92 19.48 0.65
N ALA A 312 9.87 20.09 0.12
CA ALA A 312 8.86 19.45 -0.72
C ALA A 312 8.64 20.15 -2.06
N ARG A 313 9.51 21.09 -2.44
CA ARG A 313 9.37 21.82 -3.71
C ARG A 313 9.57 20.92 -4.91
N GLY A 314 8.72 21.14 -5.93
CA GLY A 314 8.78 20.47 -7.21
C GLY A 314 8.30 18.98 -7.19
N PRO A 315 8.35 18.31 -8.34
CA PRO A 315 7.81 16.95 -8.53
C PRO A 315 8.39 15.89 -7.59
N ALA A 316 9.62 16.09 -7.08
CA ALA A 316 10.28 15.19 -6.14
C ALA A 316 9.56 15.10 -4.78
N GLY A 317 8.78 16.11 -4.38
CA GLY A 317 7.95 16.09 -3.19
C GLY A 317 6.86 15.01 -3.24
N LEU A 318 6.29 14.76 -4.42
CA LEU A 318 5.31 13.71 -4.62
C LEU A 318 5.97 12.32 -4.51
N ILE A 319 7.18 12.15 -5.06
CA ILE A 319 7.98 10.91 -4.86
C ILE A 319 8.23 10.68 -3.37
N ARG A 320 8.66 11.72 -2.62
CA ARG A 320 8.85 11.64 -1.17
C ARG A 320 7.58 11.17 -0.46
N THR A 321 6.43 11.70 -0.84
CA THR A 321 5.13 11.32 -0.27
C THR A 321 4.81 9.83 -0.48
N GLN A 322 5.04 9.31 -1.69
CA GLN A 322 4.85 7.89 -1.98
C GLN A 322 5.86 7.00 -1.25
N VAL A 323 7.12 7.43 -1.16
CA VAL A 323 8.16 6.74 -0.37
C VAL A 323 7.76 6.65 1.11
N LEU A 324 7.32 7.75 1.73
CA LEU A 324 6.87 7.76 3.12
C LEU A 324 5.67 6.82 3.34
N LYS A 325 4.71 6.84 2.43
CA LYS A 325 3.56 5.93 2.47
C LYS A 325 4.00 4.46 2.42
N GLU A 326 4.96 4.14 1.56
CA GLU A 326 5.48 2.79 1.41
C GLU A 326 6.30 2.35 2.62
N LEU A 327 7.17 3.21 3.18
CA LEU A 327 7.92 2.93 4.40
C LEU A 327 6.99 2.57 5.57
N ARG A 328 5.92 3.36 5.78
CA ARG A 328 4.90 3.07 6.80
C ARG A 328 4.21 1.73 6.56
N ALA A 329 3.91 1.41 5.31
CA ALA A 329 3.30 0.13 4.93
C ALA A 329 4.23 -1.08 5.18
N THR A 330 5.56 -0.89 5.14
CA THR A 330 6.55 -1.92 5.50
C THR A 330 6.80 -2.03 7.01
N GLY A 331 6.16 -1.16 7.82
CA GLY A 331 6.27 -1.18 9.28
C GLY A 331 7.41 -0.33 9.84
N ILE A 332 8.13 0.44 9.01
CA ILE A 332 9.10 1.44 9.47
C ILE A 332 8.31 2.61 10.06
N SER A 333 8.54 2.88 11.34
CA SER A 333 7.79 3.90 12.08
C SER A 333 8.22 5.32 11.73
N ASP A 334 7.33 6.30 11.91
CA ASP A 334 7.66 7.72 11.75
C ASP A 334 8.82 8.14 12.67
N GLN A 335 8.94 7.51 13.84
CA GLN A 335 10.09 7.72 14.73
C GLN A 335 11.40 7.28 14.07
N GLU A 336 11.47 6.08 13.50
CA GLU A 336 12.66 5.60 12.78
C GLU A 336 12.99 6.47 11.57
N ILE A 337 11.96 6.91 10.83
CA ILE A 337 12.15 7.82 9.70
C ILE A 337 12.80 9.14 10.13
N ASN A 338 12.33 9.73 11.24
CA ASN A 338 12.75 11.05 11.68
C ASN A 338 14.02 11.04 12.55
N THR A 339 14.42 9.90 13.13
CA THR A 339 15.57 9.83 14.06
C THR A 339 16.67 8.88 13.60
N GLY A 340 16.38 8.06 12.60
CA GLY A 340 17.26 6.98 12.17
C GLY A 340 18.35 7.40 11.17
N ALA A 341 18.42 8.66 10.74
CA ALA A 341 19.31 9.11 9.65
C ALA A 341 19.24 8.21 8.42
N LEU A 342 18.04 7.87 8.00
CA LEU A 342 17.82 6.84 7.00
C LEU A 342 18.41 7.23 5.64
N GLN A 343 19.14 6.31 5.04
CA GLN A 343 19.51 6.32 3.63
C GLN A 343 18.50 5.45 2.88
N ILE A 344 17.62 6.08 2.12
CA ILE A 344 16.52 5.44 1.42
C ILE A 344 16.85 5.42 -0.07
N THR A 345 17.21 4.26 -0.60
CA THR A 345 17.42 4.07 -2.04
C THR A 345 16.10 3.66 -2.67
N THR A 346 15.64 4.44 -3.63
CA THR A 346 14.43 4.17 -4.39
C THR A 346 14.71 3.34 -5.64
N THR A 347 13.65 2.97 -6.35
CA THR A 347 13.73 2.34 -7.67
C THR A 347 13.78 3.35 -8.81
N ILE A 348 13.63 4.65 -8.51
CA ILE A 348 13.63 5.72 -9.51
C ILE A 348 14.99 5.75 -10.22
N ASP A 349 14.98 5.57 -11.53
CA ASP A 349 16.15 5.76 -12.36
C ASP A 349 16.33 7.25 -12.65
N ALA A 350 17.48 7.82 -12.27
CA ALA A 350 17.72 9.26 -12.37
C ALA A 350 17.54 9.78 -13.81
N LYS A 351 18.01 9.01 -14.80
CA LYS A 351 17.90 9.36 -16.22
C LYS A 351 16.48 9.28 -16.73
N ALA A 352 15.74 8.24 -16.34
CA ALA A 352 14.33 8.09 -16.71
C ALA A 352 13.47 9.19 -16.07
N GLN A 353 13.78 9.56 -14.84
CA GLN A 353 13.10 10.66 -14.15
C GLN A 353 13.39 12.02 -14.83
N GLU A 354 14.64 12.30 -15.14
CA GLU A 354 15.02 13.52 -15.88
C GLU A 354 14.33 13.56 -17.26
N ALA A 355 14.31 12.43 -17.98
CA ALA A 355 13.64 12.35 -19.27
C ALA A 355 12.13 12.60 -19.18
N ALA A 356 11.46 12.13 -18.11
CA ALA A 356 10.04 12.38 -17.88
C ALA A 356 9.77 13.87 -17.59
N LEU A 357 10.57 14.50 -16.73
CA LEU A 357 10.47 15.92 -16.41
C LEU A 357 10.69 16.79 -17.66
N ASP A 358 11.79 16.54 -18.39
CA ASP A 358 12.12 17.26 -19.62
C ASP A 358 11.04 17.10 -20.70
N ALA A 359 10.47 15.90 -20.84
CA ALA A 359 9.40 15.62 -21.77
C ALA A 359 8.14 16.42 -21.46
N VAL A 360 7.73 16.50 -20.19
CA VAL A 360 6.55 17.27 -19.77
C VAL A 360 6.83 18.77 -19.97
N HIS A 361 7.94 19.27 -19.45
CA HIS A 361 8.25 20.71 -19.51
C HIS A 361 8.32 21.20 -20.97
N ARG A 362 9.06 20.52 -21.84
CA ARG A 362 9.17 20.92 -23.26
C ARG A 362 7.87 20.78 -24.04
N THR A 363 7.02 19.84 -23.68
CA THR A 363 5.78 19.64 -24.43
C THR A 363 4.69 20.58 -23.98
N LEU A 364 4.64 20.94 -22.69
CA LEU A 364 3.66 21.86 -22.15
C LEU A 364 4.12 23.33 -22.16
N ASP A 365 5.38 23.58 -22.51
CA ASP A 365 5.86 24.96 -22.67
C ASP A 365 5.04 25.71 -23.74
N GLY A 366 4.57 26.91 -23.38
CA GLY A 366 3.69 27.72 -24.24
C GLY A 366 2.28 27.16 -24.44
N GLN A 367 1.89 26.04 -23.81
CA GLN A 367 0.52 25.55 -23.81
C GLN A 367 -0.33 26.25 -22.72
N PRO A 368 -1.67 26.14 -22.77
CA PRO A 368 -2.54 26.73 -21.75
C PRO A 368 -2.14 26.34 -20.33
N PRO A 369 -2.00 27.31 -19.40
CA PRO A 369 -1.43 27.07 -18.06
C PRO A 369 -2.29 26.18 -17.15
N GLN A 370 -3.55 25.96 -17.49
CA GLN A 370 -4.45 25.03 -16.76
C GLN A 370 -4.17 23.57 -17.07
N LEU A 371 -3.39 23.26 -18.12
CA LEU A 371 -3.06 21.88 -18.44
C LEU A 371 -2.17 21.25 -17.36
N ARG A 372 -2.48 20.02 -17.03
CA ARG A 372 -1.75 19.16 -16.10
C ARG A 372 -1.33 17.89 -16.81
N SER A 373 -0.29 17.24 -16.28
CA SER A 373 0.15 15.95 -16.79
C SER A 373 0.53 15.02 -15.66
N ALA A 374 0.47 13.72 -15.94
CA ALA A 374 1.07 12.68 -15.12
C ALA A 374 1.88 11.73 -16.01
N VAL A 375 3.04 11.31 -15.52
CA VAL A 375 3.89 10.31 -16.17
C VAL A 375 4.33 9.27 -15.13
N VAL A 376 4.07 8.00 -15.41
CA VAL A 376 4.54 6.89 -14.58
C VAL A 376 5.20 5.85 -15.47
N SER A 377 6.46 5.53 -15.18
CA SER A 377 7.24 4.51 -15.89
C SER A 377 7.59 3.37 -14.94
N ILE A 378 7.31 2.13 -15.35
CA ILE A 378 7.50 0.91 -14.55
C ILE A 378 8.32 -0.10 -15.34
N ASP A 379 9.29 -0.73 -14.68
CA ASP A 379 10.02 -1.89 -15.22
C ASP A 379 9.11 -3.13 -15.16
N PRO A 380 8.72 -3.71 -16.34
CA PRO A 380 7.80 -4.84 -16.38
C PRO A 380 8.29 -6.10 -15.67
N ARG A 381 9.60 -6.27 -15.52
CA ARG A 381 10.23 -7.49 -14.97
C ARG A 381 10.30 -7.50 -13.45
N SER A 382 10.15 -6.33 -12.82
CA SER A 382 10.33 -6.19 -11.36
C SER A 382 9.18 -5.46 -10.68
N GLY A 383 8.41 -4.65 -11.40
CA GLY A 383 7.46 -3.69 -10.83
C GLY A 383 8.11 -2.40 -10.30
N ALA A 384 9.42 -2.25 -10.46
CA ALA A 384 10.15 -1.07 -10.01
C ALA A 384 9.70 0.19 -10.75
N ILE A 385 9.30 1.23 -10.01
CA ILE A 385 8.92 2.52 -10.60
C ILE A 385 10.20 3.26 -10.97
N ARG A 386 10.41 3.49 -12.28
CA ARG A 386 11.62 4.09 -12.84
C ARG A 386 11.52 5.59 -13.01
N ALA A 387 10.32 6.11 -13.29
CA ALA A 387 10.05 7.54 -13.33
C ALA A 387 8.65 7.82 -12.79
N TYR A 388 8.49 8.96 -12.14
CA TYR A 388 7.23 9.36 -11.54
C TYR A 388 7.09 10.89 -11.55
N TYR A 389 6.07 11.36 -12.25
CA TYR A 389 5.66 12.75 -12.29
C TYR A 389 4.15 12.84 -12.06
N GLY A 390 3.74 13.50 -10.99
CA GLY A 390 2.33 13.70 -10.64
C GLY A 390 1.89 15.16 -10.65
N GLY A 391 2.78 16.08 -11.07
CA GLY A 391 2.56 17.52 -11.09
C GLY A 391 3.79 18.30 -10.61
N GLU A 392 3.75 19.62 -10.76
CA GLU A 392 4.85 20.53 -10.36
C GLU A 392 4.88 20.86 -8.88
N ASP A 393 3.73 20.76 -8.21
CA ASP A 393 3.62 21.05 -6.79
C ASP A 393 3.88 19.79 -5.96
N GLY A 394 4.99 19.74 -5.28
CA GLY A 394 5.42 18.59 -4.48
C GLY A 394 4.56 18.28 -3.25
N VAL A 395 3.68 19.20 -2.86
CA VAL A 395 2.68 19.04 -1.77
C VAL A 395 1.25 19.13 -2.30
N GLY A 396 1.08 19.36 -3.59
CA GLY A 396 -0.19 19.50 -4.26
C GLY A 396 -0.87 18.18 -4.59
N TYR A 397 -1.84 18.26 -5.49
CA TYR A 397 -2.59 17.10 -5.94
C TYR A 397 -1.72 16.20 -6.84
N ASP A 398 -1.63 14.93 -6.48
CA ASP A 398 -0.83 13.93 -7.19
C ASP A 398 -1.63 13.32 -8.34
N PHE A 399 -1.49 13.86 -9.55
CA PHE A 399 -2.20 13.37 -10.73
C PHE A 399 -1.83 11.94 -11.12
N ALA A 400 -0.64 11.45 -10.75
CA ALA A 400 -0.27 10.05 -10.98
C ALA A 400 -1.05 9.06 -10.10
N GLN A 401 -1.68 9.55 -9.02
CA GLN A 401 -2.59 8.80 -8.14
C GLN A 401 -4.06 9.19 -8.33
N ALA A 402 -4.36 10.16 -9.20
CA ALA A 402 -5.71 10.64 -9.45
C ALA A 402 -6.57 9.60 -10.17
N PRO A 403 -7.83 9.37 -9.73
CA PRO A 403 -8.78 8.53 -10.44
C PRO A 403 -9.33 9.29 -11.67
N LEU A 404 -8.87 8.91 -12.87
CA LEU A 404 -9.13 9.59 -14.14
C LEU A 404 -9.72 8.62 -15.15
N GLN A 405 -10.61 9.12 -16.04
CA GLN A 405 -11.19 8.30 -17.10
C GLN A 405 -10.19 8.08 -18.24
N THR A 406 -10.01 6.83 -18.64
CA THR A 406 -8.92 6.42 -19.56
C THR A 406 -9.30 6.43 -21.04
N GLY A 407 -10.58 6.57 -21.33
CA GLY A 407 -11.05 6.54 -22.72
C GLY A 407 -10.65 5.23 -23.43
N SER A 408 -10.36 5.36 -24.69
CA SER A 408 -10.05 4.22 -25.58
C SER A 408 -8.83 3.40 -25.20
N SER A 409 -7.97 3.82 -24.24
CA SER A 409 -6.86 2.97 -23.79
C SER A 409 -7.39 1.72 -23.05
N PHE A 410 -8.62 1.77 -22.56
CA PHE A 410 -9.27 0.62 -21.90
C PHE A 410 -9.65 -0.51 -22.88
N LYS A 411 -9.71 -0.26 -24.19
CA LYS A 411 -9.95 -1.26 -25.22
C LYS A 411 -8.93 -2.40 -25.21
N THR A 412 -7.74 -2.16 -24.68
CA THR A 412 -6.71 -3.16 -24.47
C THR A 412 -7.22 -4.35 -23.66
N PHE A 413 -8.01 -4.08 -22.60
CA PHE A 413 -8.56 -5.14 -21.74
C PHE A 413 -9.66 -5.94 -22.44
N ALA A 414 -10.41 -5.31 -23.33
CA ALA A 414 -11.36 -6.03 -24.20
C ALA A 414 -10.65 -6.94 -25.21
N VAL A 415 -9.49 -6.54 -25.74
CA VAL A 415 -8.67 -7.41 -26.59
C VAL A 415 -8.18 -8.62 -25.79
N LEU A 416 -7.66 -8.41 -24.57
CA LEU A 416 -7.23 -9.51 -23.71
C LEU A 416 -8.38 -10.48 -23.40
N ALA A 417 -9.54 -9.97 -22.99
CA ALA A 417 -10.74 -10.77 -22.69
C ALA A 417 -11.24 -11.55 -23.94
N ALA A 418 -11.24 -10.91 -25.10
CA ALA A 418 -11.63 -11.56 -26.35
C ALA A 418 -10.67 -12.70 -26.72
N LEU A 419 -9.35 -12.47 -26.62
CA LEU A 419 -8.35 -13.51 -26.87
C LEU A 419 -8.48 -14.66 -25.88
N GLN A 420 -8.79 -14.43 -24.62
CA GLN A 420 -9.06 -15.48 -23.63
C GLN A 420 -10.31 -16.30 -23.97
N GLN A 421 -11.29 -15.72 -24.68
CA GLN A 421 -12.50 -16.38 -25.14
C GLN A 421 -12.37 -16.99 -26.55
N GLY A 422 -11.17 -17.06 -27.12
CA GLY A 422 -10.91 -17.70 -28.40
C GLY A 422 -11.10 -16.82 -29.64
N PHE A 423 -11.38 -15.53 -29.48
CA PHE A 423 -11.28 -14.59 -30.60
C PHE A 423 -9.84 -14.50 -31.06
N THR A 424 -9.66 -14.16 -32.32
CA THR A 424 -8.34 -13.94 -32.91
C THR A 424 -8.19 -12.51 -33.43
N LEU A 425 -6.97 -12.08 -33.71
CA LEU A 425 -6.75 -10.76 -34.31
C LEU A 425 -7.40 -10.58 -35.68
N THR A 426 -7.76 -11.68 -36.34
CA THR A 426 -8.44 -11.70 -37.64
C THR A 426 -9.96 -11.79 -37.54
N SER A 427 -10.52 -11.97 -36.33
CA SER A 427 -11.97 -11.95 -36.08
C SER A 427 -12.59 -10.66 -36.63
N GLN A 428 -13.69 -10.78 -37.35
CA GLN A 428 -14.31 -9.69 -38.08
C GLN A 428 -15.29 -8.92 -37.18
N LEU A 429 -15.19 -7.61 -37.18
CA LEU A 429 -16.03 -6.69 -36.40
C LEU A 429 -16.66 -5.64 -37.32
N ASP A 430 -17.96 -5.42 -37.20
CA ASP A 430 -18.65 -4.34 -37.86
C ASP A 430 -18.39 -2.99 -37.15
N SER A 431 -18.16 -1.93 -37.92
CA SER A 431 -17.87 -0.58 -37.43
C SER A 431 -19.02 0.41 -37.69
N SER A 432 -20.17 -0.04 -38.13
CA SER A 432 -21.37 0.82 -38.30
C SER A 432 -21.86 1.37 -36.95
N PRO A 433 -22.59 2.47 -36.88
CA PRO A 433 -23.18 2.99 -35.66
C PRO A 433 -23.99 1.93 -34.90
N VAL A 434 -23.94 1.97 -33.55
CA VAL A 434 -24.62 1.02 -32.67
C VAL A 434 -25.44 1.77 -31.60
N VAL A 435 -26.56 1.21 -31.19
CA VAL A 435 -27.38 1.77 -30.09
C VAL A 435 -27.13 0.96 -28.82
N VAL A 436 -26.83 1.65 -27.73
CA VAL A 436 -26.61 1.06 -26.38
C VAL A 436 -27.52 1.82 -25.41
N ASN A 437 -28.44 1.12 -24.77
CA ASN A 437 -29.39 1.71 -23.81
C ASN A 437 -30.14 2.98 -24.38
N GLY A 438 -30.50 2.94 -25.66
CA GLY A 438 -31.17 4.04 -26.33
C GLY A 438 -30.24 5.15 -26.86
N VAL A 439 -28.96 5.13 -26.54
CA VAL A 439 -27.95 6.11 -26.99
C VAL A 439 -27.26 5.59 -28.24
N ARG A 440 -27.24 6.41 -29.30
CA ARG A 440 -26.49 6.10 -30.52
C ARG A 440 -24.99 6.38 -30.34
N VAL A 441 -24.17 5.34 -30.43
CA VAL A 441 -22.71 5.42 -30.37
C VAL A 441 -22.17 5.45 -31.81
N THR A 442 -21.24 6.36 -32.08
CA THR A 442 -20.50 6.50 -33.33
C THR A 442 -19.01 6.47 -33.10
N ASN A 443 -18.25 6.33 -34.15
CA ASN A 443 -16.79 6.51 -34.13
C ASN A 443 -16.43 8.00 -34.23
N VAL A 444 -15.23 8.35 -33.76
CA VAL A 444 -14.69 9.71 -33.87
C VAL A 444 -14.70 10.13 -35.34
N GLU A 445 -15.16 11.36 -35.62
CA GLU A 445 -15.25 11.93 -36.98
C GLU A 445 -15.99 11.05 -38.00
N GLY A 446 -16.83 10.11 -37.53
CA GLY A 446 -17.58 9.20 -38.39
C GLY A 446 -16.72 8.12 -39.06
N GLU A 447 -15.52 7.90 -38.56
CA GLU A 447 -14.61 6.91 -39.11
C GLU A 447 -15.22 5.50 -39.17
N SER A 448 -15.00 4.78 -40.25
CA SER A 448 -15.51 3.43 -40.48
C SER A 448 -14.55 2.60 -41.32
N CYS A 449 -14.50 1.31 -41.04
CA CYS A 449 -13.81 0.31 -41.89
C CYS A 449 -14.83 -0.64 -42.57
N GLY A 450 -16.16 -0.37 -42.44
CA GLY A 450 -17.14 -1.41 -42.73
C GLY A 450 -17.01 -2.57 -41.75
N THR A 451 -16.74 -3.75 -42.29
CA THR A 451 -16.35 -4.91 -41.50
C THR A 451 -14.83 -5.12 -41.63
N CYS A 452 -14.11 -5.11 -40.52
CA CYS A 452 -12.66 -5.28 -40.50
C CYS A 452 -12.20 -6.18 -39.35
N SER A 453 -10.93 -6.59 -39.39
CA SER A 453 -10.36 -7.44 -38.36
C SER A 453 -10.30 -6.74 -37.00
N LEU A 454 -10.32 -7.51 -35.89
CA LEU A 454 -10.11 -7.01 -34.55
C LEU A 454 -8.81 -6.17 -34.46
N ALA A 455 -7.73 -6.60 -35.11
CA ALA A 455 -6.47 -5.84 -35.12
C ALA A 455 -6.64 -4.47 -35.82
N GLU A 456 -7.35 -4.39 -36.93
CA GLU A 456 -7.59 -3.13 -37.64
C GLU A 456 -8.54 -2.21 -36.85
N ALA A 457 -9.63 -2.76 -36.30
CA ALA A 457 -10.56 -2.01 -35.45
C ALA A 457 -9.85 -1.47 -34.19
N TYR A 458 -8.93 -2.23 -33.64
CA TYR A 458 -8.12 -1.84 -32.48
C TYR A 458 -7.10 -0.74 -32.80
N LYS A 459 -6.37 -0.90 -33.92
CA LYS A 459 -5.43 0.11 -34.42
C LYS A 459 -6.12 1.46 -34.65
N ARG A 460 -7.28 1.45 -35.30
CA ARG A 460 -8.09 2.64 -35.59
C ARG A 460 -8.94 3.09 -34.40
N SER A 461 -8.92 2.34 -33.30
CA SER A 461 -9.65 2.66 -32.06
C SER A 461 -11.15 2.83 -32.22
N LEU A 462 -11.82 2.03 -33.07
CA LEU A 462 -13.23 2.16 -33.40
C LEU A 462 -14.14 1.85 -32.21
N ASN A 463 -14.94 2.83 -31.77
CA ASN A 463 -15.84 2.70 -30.62
C ASN A 463 -16.92 1.65 -30.85
N THR A 464 -17.56 1.71 -32.01
CA THR A 464 -18.71 0.86 -32.35
C THR A 464 -18.35 -0.61 -32.43
N SER A 465 -17.18 -0.93 -33.04
CA SER A 465 -16.66 -2.29 -33.10
C SER A 465 -16.35 -2.85 -31.71
N PHE A 466 -15.80 -2.02 -30.81
CA PHE A 466 -15.48 -2.44 -29.45
C PHE A 466 -16.70 -2.56 -28.54
N ILE A 467 -17.75 -1.76 -28.74
CA ILE A 467 -19.05 -1.95 -28.09
C ILE A 467 -19.64 -3.32 -28.47
N ARG A 468 -19.66 -3.66 -29.80
CA ARG A 468 -20.14 -4.97 -30.25
C ARG A 468 -19.30 -6.11 -29.70
N LEU A 469 -17.98 -5.94 -29.69
CA LEU A 469 -17.08 -6.92 -29.07
C LEU A 469 -17.46 -7.12 -27.58
N THR A 470 -17.65 -6.03 -26.82
CA THR A 470 -18.04 -6.10 -25.42
C THR A 470 -19.41 -6.75 -25.22
N GLN A 471 -20.36 -6.51 -26.12
CA GLN A 471 -21.65 -7.22 -26.10
C GLN A 471 -21.48 -8.72 -26.32
N ALA A 472 -20.54 -9.13 -27.19
CA ALA A 472 -20.29 -10.53 -27.48
C ALA A 472 -19.55 -11.26 -26.33
N ILE A 473 -18.54 -10.64 -25.71
CA ILE A 473 -17.72 -11.26 -24.65
C ILE A 473 -18.24 -11.02 -23.23
N GLY A 474 -19.13 -10.06 -23.06
CA GLY A 474 -19.67 -9.59 -21.78
C GLY A 474 -18.83 -8.45 -21.15
N PRO A 475 -19.48 -7.40 -20.61
CA PRO A 475 -18.79 -6.27 -19.96
C PRO A 475 -17.95 -6.72 -18.77
N ARG A 476 -18.40 -7.73 -18.02
CA ARG A 476 -17.69 -8.29 -16.88
C ARG A 476 -16.34 -8.88 -17.30
N ALA A 477 -16.27 -9.56 -18.44
CA ALA A 477 -15.01 -10.12 -18.93
C ALA A 477 -13.95 -9.03 -19.19
N VAL A 478 -14.38 -7.85 -19.65
CA VAL A 478 -13.49 -6.70 -19.84
C VAL A 478 -12.97 -6.16 -18.50
N ALA A 479 -13.85 -6.00 -17.50
CA ALA A 479 -13.46 -5.55 -16.17
C ALA A 479 -12.55 -6.59 -15.48
N ASP A 480 -12.88 -7.88 -15.56
CA ASP A 480 -12.08 -8.97 -14.99
C ASP A 480 -10.68 -9.02 -15.63
N ALA A 481 -10.56 -8.84 -16.94
CA ALA A 481 -9.26 -8.75 -17.62
C ALA A 481 -8.46 -7.53 -17.17
N ALA A 482 -9.10 -6.39 -16.90
CA ALA A 482 -8.44 -5.22 -16.36
C ALA A 482 -7.91 -5.46 -14.93
N HIS A 483 -8.72 -6.08 -14.06
CA HIS A 483 -8.29 -6.47 -12.71
C HIS A 483 -7.17 -7.53 -12.77
N GLN A 484 -7.29 -8.49 -13.66
CA GLN A 484 -6.26 -9.50 -13.89
C GLN A 484 -4.94 -8.86 -14.35
N ALA A 485 -4.99 -7.80 -15.17
CA ALA A 485 -3.80 -7.04 -15.57
C ALA A 485 -3.16 -6.24 -14.43
N GLY A 486 -3.91 -5.88 -13.39
CA GLY A 486 -3.39 -5.18 -12.22
C GLY A 486 -4.17 -3.95 -11.79
N ILE A 487 -5.28 -3.61 -12.45
CA ILE A 487 -6.16 -2.55 -11.96
C ILE A 487 -6.78 -3.01 -10.62
N PRO A 488 -6.62 -2.27 -9.51
CA PRO A 488 -7.13 -2.69 -8.21
C PRO A 488 -8.67 -2.64 -8.15
N GLN A 489 -9.26 -3.55 -7.36
CA GLN A 489 -10.71 -3.56 -7.12
C GLN A 489 -11.18 -2.38 -6.26
N GLN A 490 -10.28 -1.78 -5.50
CA GLN A 490 -10.54 -0.58 -4.71
C GLN A 490 -9.50 0.48 -5.05
N ILE A 491 -9.96 1.65 -5.47
CA ILE A 491 -9.11 2.79 -5.80
C ILE A 491 -9.44 3.92 -4.82
N PRO A 492 -8.47 4.50 -4.12
CA PRO A 492 -8.69 5.64 -3.24
C PRO A 492 -9.42 6.77 -3.97
N GLY A 493 -10.48 7.28 -3.37
CA GLY A 493 -11.33 8.33 -3.97
C GLY A 493 -12.40 7.83 -4.94
N VAL A 494 -12.46 6.52 -5.23
CA VAL A 494 -13.54 5.91 -6.03
C VAL A 494 -14.45 5.12 -5.09
N PRO A 495 -15.74 5.48 -4.98
CA PRO A 495 -16.69 4.75 -4.14
C PRO A 495 -16.93 3.33 -4.65
N GLY A 496 -17.05 2.37 -3.73
CA GLY A 496 -17.39 0.98 -4.06
C GLY A 496 -16.26 0.20 -4.74
N THR A 497 -16.65 -0.81 -5.53
CA THR A 497 -15.71 -1.60 -6.33
C THR A 497 -15.42 -0.86 -7.64
N SER A 498 -14.17 -0.73 -8.00
CA SER A 498 -13.78 -0.10 -9.27
C SER A 498 -14.32 -0.89 -10.47
N LEU A 499 -14.51 -0.20 -11.59
CA LEU A 499 -14.97 -0.78 -12.87
C LEU A 499 -16.40 -1.38 -12.80
N SER A 500 -17.21 -0.98 -11.83
CA SER A 500 -18.59 -1.46 -11.69
C SER A 500 -19.55 -0.34 -11.30
N GLU A 501 -20.82 -0.53 -11.64
CA GLU A 501 -21.94 0.28 -11.15
C GLU A 501 -22.27 -0.12 -9.70
N PRO A 502 -23.14 0.64 -8.99
CA PRO A 502 -23.53 0.32 -7.61
C PRO A 502 -24.15 -1.08 -7.41
N ASP A 503 -24.70 -1.68 -8.47
CA ASP A 503 -25.21 -3.06 -8.47
C ASP A 503 -24.10 -4.12 -8.61
N GLY A 504 -22.84 -3.70 -8.71
CA GLY A 504 -21.67 -4.57 -8.86
C GLY A 504 -21.48 -5.11 -10.29
N GLN A 505 -22.23 -4.63 -11.29
CA GLN A 505 -22.07 -5.02 -12.69
C GLN A 505 -21.38 -3.90 -13.49
N PRO A 506 -20.43 -4.23 -14.38
CA PRO A 506 -19.86 -3.23 -15.29
C PRO A 506 -20.86 -2.82 -16.37
N ALA A 507 -20.91 -1.53 -16.69
CA ALA A 507 -21.68 -1.03 -17.83
C ALA A 507 -21.14 -1.55 -19.18
N PRO A 508 -21.96 -1.70 -20.22
CA PRO A 508 -21.49 -2.07 -21.56
C PRO A 508 -20.43 -1.12 -22.14
N THR A 509 -20.41 0.12 -21.67
CA THR A 509 -19.45 1.16 -22.05
C THR A 509 -18.12 1.08 -21.32
N VAL A 510 -17.90 0.10 -20.43
CA VAL A 510 -16.61 -0.13 -19.73
C VAL A 510 -15.44 -0.12 -20.71
N VAL A 511 -15.61 -0.68 -21.89
CA VAL A 511 -14.58 -0.74 -22.95
C VAL A 511 -14.15 0.63 -23.47
N LEU A 512 -14.97 1.65 -23.28
CA LEU A 512 -14.68 3.05 -23.64
C LEU A 512 -13.97 3.80 -22.50
N GLY A 513 -13.61 3.13 -21.38
CA GLY A 513 -12.88 3.72 -20.28
C GLY A 513 -13.67 4.75 -19.48
N VAL A 514 -14.96 4.53 -19.29
CA VAL A 514 -15.86 5.43 -18.55
C VAL A 514 -15.61 5.41 -17.03
N TYR A 515 -15.00 4.36 -16.52
CA TYR A 515 -14.62 4.26 -15.11
C TYR A 515 -13.24 4.87 -14.87
N SER A 516 -13.08 5.46 -13.68
CA SER A 516 -11.84 6.12 -13.28
C SER A 516 -10.80 5.12 -12.79
N VAL A 517 -9.57 5.24 -13.29
CA VAL A 517 -8.37 4.50 -12.85
C VAL A 517 -7.18 5.44 -12.80
N ARG A 518 -6.17 5.09 -11.98
CA ARG A 518 -5.01 5.96 -11.79
C ARG A 518 -3.95 5.72 -12.88
N PRO A 519 -3.16 6.74 -13.25
CA PRO A 519 -2.04 6.57 -14.17
C PRO A 519 -1.05 5.48 -13.74
N ILE A 520 -0.74 5.37 -12.45
CA ILE A 520 0.10 4.29 -11.92
C ILE A 520 -0.49 2.90 -12.16
N ASP A 521 -1.81 2.74 -12.04
CA ASP A 521 -2.49 1.46 -12.27
C ASP A 521 -2.46 1.09 -13.75
N MET A 522 -2.63 2.07 -14.64
CA MET A 522 -2.54 1.85 -16.09
C MET A 522 -1.11 1.50 -16.53
N ALA A 523 -0.09 2.18 -15.97
CA ALA A 523 1.32 1.83 -16.22
C ALA A 523 1.62 0.39 -15.77
N SER A 524 1.10 -0.03 -14.61
CA SER A 524 1.24 -1.38 -14.04
C SER A 524 0.52 -2.45 -14.89
N ALA A 525 -0.70 -2.16 -15.31
CA ALA A 525 -1.48 -3.10 -16.13
C ALA A 525 -0.82 -3.35 -17.49
N TYR A 526 -0.27 -2.30 -18.11
CA TYR A 526 0.48 -2.43 -19.36
C TYR A 526 1.86 -3.08 -19.13
N ALA A 527 2.50 -2.89 -17.96
CA ALA A 527 3.70 -3.61 -17.58
C ALA A 527 3.45 -5.12 -17.48
N THR A 528 2.29 -5.56 -17.00
CA THR A 528 1.88 -6.97 -17.00
C THR A 528 1.81 -7.54 -18.40
N ILE A 529 1.29 -6.77 -19.37
CA ILE A 529 1.26 -7.18 -20.79
C ILE A 529 2.67 -7.27 -21.34
N ALA A 530 3.51 -6.25 -21.08
CA ALA A 530 4.92 -6.19 -21.51
C ALA A 530 5.75 -7.36 -20.95
N ALA A 531 5.41 -7.85 -19.74
CA ALA A 531 6.03 -9.00 -19.09
C ALA A 531 5.41 -10.35 -19.51
N SER A 532 4.78 -10.44 -20.68
CA SER A 532 4.12 -11.66 -21.17
C SER A 532 3.14 -12.25 -20.16
N GLY A 533 2.35 -11.39 -19.48
CA GLY A 533 1.29 -11.76 -18.55
C GLY A 533 1.73 -11.96 -17.10
N SER A 534 2.98 -11.70 -16.77
CA SER A 534 3.48 -11.74 -15.39
C SER A 534 3.26 -10.40 -14.71
N TYR A 535 2.44 -10.39 -13.67
CA TYR A 535 2.20 -9.22 -12.83
C TYR A 535 3.27 -9.11 -11.74
N HIS A 536 3.83 -7.90 -11.62
CA HIS A 536 4.73 -7.50 -10.54
C HIS A 536 4.12 -6.31 -9.81
N GLN A 537 4.08 -6.38 -8.47
CA GLN A 537 3.55 -5.27 -7.67
C GLN A 537 4.45 -4.04 -7.82
N PRO A 538 3.90 -2.86 -8.19
CA PRO A 538 4.67 -1.63 -8.24
C PRO A 538 5.22 -1.21 -6.87
N TYR A 539 6.46 -0.68 -6.83
CA TYR A 539 7.08 -0.21 -5.60
C TYR A 539 8.13 0.88 -5.87
N PHE A 540 8.33 1.76 -4.85
CA PHE A 540 9.28 2.87 -4.89
C PHE A 540 10.57 2.57 -4.14
N VAL A 541 10.49 1.88 -2.99
CA VAL A 541 11.63 1.73 -2.07
C VAL A 541 12.36 0.44 -2.34
N GLN A 542 13.62 0.53 -2.72
CA GLN A 542 14.46 -0.65 -2.94
C GLN A 542 15.20 -1.07 -1.66
N ARG A 543 15.80 -0.09 -0.95
CA ARG A 543 16.64 -0.35 0.21
C ARG A 543 16.54 0.77 1.23
N VAL A 544 16.60 0.42 2.53
CA VAL A 544 16.64 1.38 3.63
C VAL A 544 17.75 0.96 4.60
N VAL A 545 18.67 1.88 4.87
CA VAL A 545 19.76 1.70 5.82
C VAL A 545 19.69 2.81 6.86
N ALA A 546 19.72 2.46 8.14
CA ALA A 546 19.80 3.43 9.22
C ALA A 546 21.22 4.01 9.33
N GLY A 547 21.36 5.18 9.95
CA GLY A 547 22.65 5.86 10.13
C GLY A 547 23.67 5.08 10.94
N ASP A 548 23.24 4.11 11.75
CA ASP A 548 24.10 3.14 12.48
C ASP A 548 24.54 1.94 11.62
N GLY A 549 24.18 1.90 10.34
CA GLY A 549 24.51 0.86 9.39
C GLY A 549 23.55 -0.36 9.38
N ARG A 550 22.51 -0.37 10.22
CA ARG A 550 21.49 -1.44 10.18
C ARG A 550 20.69 -1.35 8.90
N VAL A 551 20.51 -2.48 8.20
CA VAL A 551 19.63 -2.60 7.06
C VAL A 551 18.21 -2.89 7.56
N LEU A 552 17.29 -1.95 7.35
CA LEU A 552 15.90 -2.07 7.75
C LEU A 552 15.04 -2.73 6.65
N LEU A 553 15.39 -2.49 5.39
CA LEU A 553 14.73 -3.06 4.22
C LEU A 553 15.78 -3.25 3.12
N ASP A 554 15.80 -4.41 2.46
CA ASP A 554 16.60 -4.64 1.26
C ASP A 554 15.89 -5.65 0.35
N ARG A 555 15.19 -5.14 -0.64
CA ARG A 555 14.43 -5.96 -1.60
C ARG A 555 15.30 -6.65 -2.64
N GLY A 556 16.58 -6.31 -2.70
CA GLY A 556 17.57 -7.00 -3.52
C GLY A 556 18.24 -8.21 -2.83
N ALA A 557 18.12 -8.32 -1.51
CA ALA A 557 18.72 -9.39 -0.74
C ALA A 557 17.77 -10.57 -0.51
N PRO A 558 18.23 -11.82 -0.49
CA PRO A 558 17.41 -12.97 -0.12
C PRO A 558 16.86 -12.80 1.31
N GLY A 559 15.54 -12.78 1.47
CA GLY A 559 14.86 -12.62 2.77
C GLY A 559 14.76 -11.19 3.29
N GLY A 560 15.17 -10.19 2.54
CA GLY A 560 15.25 -8.79 2.95
C GLY A 560 13.98 -7.96 2.68
N GLY A 561 12.82 -8.35 3.22
CA GLY A 561 11.56 -7.59 3.04
C GLY A 561 10.94 -7.82 1.66
N GLN A 562 10.47 -9.02 1.42
CA GLN A 562 10.05 -9.48 0.10
C GLN A 562 8.77 -8.81 -0.38
N LEU A 563 8.81 -8.35 -1.63
CA LEU A 563 7.60 -8.15 -2.42
C LEU A 563 6.91 -9.50 -2.64
N PRO A 564 5.59 -9.51 -2.84
CA PRO A 564 4.91 -10.72 -3.30
C PRO A 564 5.61 -11.26 -4.56
N PRO A 565 5.76 -12.59 -4.68
CA PRO A 565 6.35 -13.18 -5.87
C PRO A 565 5.57 -12.79 -7.13
N PRO A 566 6.23 -12.72 -8.29
CA PRO A 566 5.56 -12.43 -9.55
C PRO A 566 4.45 -13.44 -9.81
N GLN A 567 3.31 -12.95 -10.30
CA GLN A 567 2.12 -13.76 -10.57
C GLN A 567 1.88 -13.86 -12.07
N GLN A 568 1.95 -15.06 -12.64
CA GLN A 568 1.51 -15.27 -14.02
C GLN A 568 -0.01 -15.15 -14.08
N ARG A 569 -0.51 -14.00 -14.48
CA ARG A 569 -1.95 -13.68 -14.48
C ARG A 569 -2.62 -13.95 -15.83
N PHE A 570 -1.88 -13.89 -16.93
CA PHE A 570 -2.35 -14.28 -18.26
C PHE A 570 -1.44 -15.34 -18.87
N PRO A 571 -1.99 -16.25 -19.68
CA PRO A 571 -1.16 -17.07 -20.56
C PRO A 571 -0.31 -16.17 -21.47
N ARG A 572 0.98 -16.51 -21.66
CA ARG A 572 1.90 -15.71 -22.48
C ARG A 572 1.37 -15.46 -23.88
N GLY A 573 0.79 -16.47 -24.54
CA GLY A 573 0.24 -16.34 -25.89
C GLY A 573 -0.84 -15.27 -26.02
N ILE A 574 -1.63 -15.03 -24.95
CA ILE A 574 -2.67 -13.98 -24.94
C ILE A 574 -2.04 -12.59 -24.96
N THR A 575 -1.11 -12.33 -24.04
CA THR A 575 -0.47 -11.00 -23.92
C THR A 575 0.48 -10.71 -25.05
N ASP A 576 1.22 -11.70 -25.55
CA ASP A 576 2.13 -11.53 -26.69
C ASP A 576 1.33 -11.28 -27.99
N THR A 577 0.16 -11.92 -28.15
CA THR A 577 -0.78 -11.65 -29.25
C THR A 577 -1.36 -10.24 -29.16
N ALA A 578 -1.78 -9.80 -27.96
CA ALA A 578 -2.25 -8.44 -27.72
C ALA A 578 -1.13 -7.42 -28.04
N THR A 579 0.08 -7.67 -27.57
CA THR A 579 1.27 -6.85 -27.87
C THR A 579 1.49 -6.70 -29.38
N LYS A 580 1.37 -7.78 -30.15
CA LYS A 580 1.47 -7.73 -31.61
C LYS A 580 0.44 -6.80 -32.25
N ALA A 581 -0.80 -6.79 -31.74
CA ALA A 581 -1.85 -5.88 -32.20
C ALA A 581 -1.58 -4.43 -31.85
N MET A 582 -0.82 -4.16 -30.77
CA MET A 582 -0.48 -2.82 -30.29
C MET A 582 0.72 -2.18 -31.02
N GLN A 583 1.62 -2.98 -31.59
CA GLN A 583 2.86 -2.48 -32.22
C GLN A 583 2.64 -1.48 -33.38
N PRO A 584 1.60 -1.60 -34.23
CA PRO A 584 1.34 -0.62 -35.28
C PRO A 584 0.81 0.73 -34.77
N ILE A 585 0.31 0.80 -33.54
CA ILE A 585 -0.41 1.96 -33.04
C ILE A 585 0.47 3.20 -32.83
N PRO A 586 1.70 3.12 -32.31
CA PRO A 586 2.58 4.29 -32.21
C PRO A 586 2.81 4.99 -33.55
N ALA A 587 3.04 4.21 -34.62
CA ALA A 587 3.18 4.77 -35.98
C ALA A 587 1.87 5.40 -36.48
N TYR A 588 0.73 4.74 -36.23
CA TYR A 588 -0.59 5.24 -36.59
C TYR A 588 -0.99 6.51 -35.82
N SER A 589 -0.52 6.65 -34.58
CA SER A 589 -0.74 7.80 -33.73
C SER A 589 0.26 8.92 -34.02
N ASN A 590 0.14 9.57 -35.18
CA ASN A 590 0.97 10.66 -35.65
C ASN A 590 2.48 10.37 -35.67
N GLY A 591 2.87 9.12 -35.90
CA GLY A 591 4.29 8.74 -36.06
C GLY A 591 5.09 8.66 -34.78
N HIS A 592 4.46 8.42 -33.62
CA HIS A 592 5.13 8.36 -32.32
C HIS A 592 5.89 7.02 -32.07
N THR A 593 6.55 6.47 -33.10
CA THR A 593 7.47 5.34 -32.92
C THR A 593 8.71 5.75 -32.14
N LEU A 594 9.26 4.83 -31.34
CA LEU A 594 10.50 5.05 -30.61
C LEU A 594 11.73 4.95 -31.55
N ALA A 595 12.77 5.67 -31.20
CA ALA A 595 14.01 5.69 -31.95
C ALA A 595 14.74 4.32 -31.92
N GLY A 596 14.74 3.61 -33.03
CA GLY A 596 15.51 2.37 -33.26
C GLY A 596 15.09 1.17 -32.38
N ARG A 597 13.88 1.17 -31.78
CA ARG A 597 13.40 0.04 -31.00
C ARG A 597 11.90 -0.22 -31.17
N PRO A 598 11.44 -1.49 -31.03
CA PRO A 598 10.04 -1.81 -31.10
C PRO A 598 9.30 -1.26 -29.87
N SER A 599 8.08 -0.81 -30.10
CA SER A 599 7.17 -0.39 -29.04
C SER A 599 5.74 -0.80 -29.36
N ALA A 600 4.93 -0.93 -28.31
CA ALA A 600 3.51 -1.23 -28.38
C ALA A 600 2.77 -0.20 -27.52
N ALA A 601 1.65 0.34 -28.00
CA ALA A 601 0.95 1.38 -27.27
C ALA A 601 -0.54 1.44 -27.59
N LYS A 602 -1.28 2.24 -26.81
CA LYS A 602 -2.67 2.60 -27.07
C LYS A 602 -2.96 4.03 -26.60
N THR A 603 -3.59 4.80 -27.46
CA THR A 603 -4.11 6.13 -27.12
C THR A 603 -5.47 6.04 -26.41
N GLY A 604 -5.76 7.01 -25.57
CA GLY A 604 -7.04 7.23 -24.95
C GLY A 604 -7.47 8.69 -25.08
N THR A 605 -8.77 8.92 -25.20
CA THR A 605 -9.35 10.26 -25.18
C THR A 605 -10.75 10.14 -24.58
N THR A 606 -11.08 11.02 -23.65
CA THR A 606 -12.39 11.08 -22.98
C THR A 606 -13.06 12.41 -23.30
N GLN A 607 -14.30 12.34 -23.69
CA GLN A 607 -15.11 13.54 -23.95
C GLN A 607 -15.63 14.16 -22.65
N LEU A 608 -15.85 15.47 -22.67
CA LEU A 608 -16.48 16.24 -21.61
C LEU A 608 -18.02 16.23 -21.82
N GLY A 609 -18.67 15.20 -21.29
CA GLY A 609 -20.12 15.01 -21.50
C GLY A 609 -20.50 15.03 -22.99
N ASP A 610 -21.56 15.71 -23.32
CA ASP A 610 -22.12 15.85 -24.71
C ASP A 610 -21.63 17.13 -25.42
N THR A 611 -20.60 17.79 -24.87
CA THR A 611 -20.10 19.09 -25.41
C THR A 611 -19.34 18.95 -26.74
N GLY A 612 -18.92 17.75 -27.10
CA GLY A 612 -18.02 17.53 -28.24
C GLY A 612 -16.55 17.86 -27.93
N GLU A 613 -16.22 18.34 -26.73
CA GLU A 613 -14.88 18.66 -26.24
C GLU A 613 -14.25 17.47 -25.55
N ASN A 614 -12.91 17.43 -25.49
CA ASN A 614 -12.15 16.44 -24.73
C ASN A 614 -11.75 17.01 -23.37
N LYS A 615 -11.67 16.14 -22.33
CA LYS A 615 -11.22 16.50 -20.97
C LYS A 615 -10.02 15.70 -20.49
N ASP A 616 -9.81 14.48 -20.98
CA ASP A 616 -8.67 13.63 -20.69
C ASP A 616 -8.07 13.07 -21.96
N ALA A 617 -6.75 13.08 -22.04
CA ALA A 617 -6.01 12.51 -23.16
C ALA A 617 -4.85 11.65 -22.64
N TRP A 618 -4.68 10.47 -23.22
CA TRP A 618 -3.74 9.45 -22.75
C TRP A 618 -2.90 8.86 -23.87
N MET A 619 -1.64 8.55 -23.53
CA MET A 619 -0.81 7.61 -24.28
C MET A 619 -0.18 6.63 -23.28
N ILE A 620 -0.44 5.34 -23.48
CA ILE A 620 0.13 4.29 -22.65
C ILE A 620 0.78 3.28 -23.55
N GLY A 621 2.05 3.00 -23.31
CA GLY A 621 2.80 2.10 -24.15
C GLY A 621 4.05 1.58 -23.48
N PHE A 622 4.67 0.58 -24.12
CA PHE A 622 5.78 -0.13 -23.53
C PHE A 622 6.76 -0.67 -24.58
N THR A 623 7.94 -0.96 -24.08
CA THR A 623 8.95 -1.88 -24.66
C THR A 623 9.04 -3.10 -23.72
N PRO A 624 9.81 -4.14 -24.04
CA PRO A 624 10.03 -5.24 -23.10
C PRO A 624 10.66 -4.82 -21.76
N SER A 625 11.30 -3.65 -21.69
CA SER A 625 12.03 -3.17 -20.51
C SER A 625 11.40 -1.99 -19.77
N LEU A 626 10.40 -1.31 -20.36
CA LEU A 626 9.78 -0.14 -19.73
C LEU A 626 8.33 0.03 -20.20
N SER A 627 7.39 0.19 -19.25
CA SER A 627 6.00 0.54 -19.49
C SER A 627 5.74 1.95 -18.96
N THR A 628 5.20 2.83 -19.80
CA THR A 628 4.95 4.23 -19.44
C THR A 628 3.52 4.63 -19.76
N ALA A 629 2.82 5.17 -18.75
CA ALA A 629 1.52 5.81 -18.88
C ALA A 629 1.70 7.32 -18.79
N VAL A 630 1.09 8.05 -19.74
CA VAL A 630 1.02 9.50 -19.76
C VAL A 630 -0.43 9.94 -19.84
N TRP A 631 -0.78 10.92 -19.00
CA TRP A 631 -2.05 11.61 -19.02
C TRP A 631 -1.84 13.11 -19.19
N VAL A 632 -2.77 13.77 -19.89
CA VAL A 632 -2.89 15.22 -19.99
C VAL A 632 -4.37 15.59 -19.80
N GLY A 633 -4.64 16.54 -18.91
CA GLY A 633 -5.98 17.02 -18.57
C GLY A 633 -5.91 18.33 -17.79
N THR A 634 -6.86 18.55 -16.89
CA THR A 634 -6.98 19.75 -16.04
C THR A 634 -7.31 19.37 -14.60
N ASP A 635 -7.17 20.31 -13.65
CA ASP A 635 -7.51 20.11 -12.24
C ASP A 635 -9.00 19.78 -12.02
N GLN A 636 -9.86 20.42 -12.81
CA GLN A 636 -11.30 20.16 -12.86
C GLN A 636 -11.66 19.71 -14.27
N PRO A 637 -12.74 18.93 -14.45
CA PRO A 637 -13.17 18.52 -15.79
C PRO A 637 -13.50 19.72 -16.68
N GLU A 638 -12.56 20.13 -17.52
CA GLU A 638 -12.67 21.27 -18.45
C GLU A 638 -12.21 20.85 -19.85
N PRO A 639 -12.62 21.61 -20.91
CA PRO A 639 -12.12 21.37 -22.26
C PRO A 639 -10.60 21.52 -22.35
N ILE A 640 -9.91 20.49 -22.89
CA ILE A 640 -8.48 20.54 -23.14
C ILE A 640 -8.17 20.93 -24.58
N ARG A 641 -7.48 22.05 -24.76
CA ARG A 641 -7.10 22.59 -26.05
C ARG A 641 -5.63 23.01 -26.07
N THR A 642 -5.01 22.94 -27.24
CA THR A 642 -3.66 23.47 -27.45
C THR A 642 -3.69 25.01 -27.44
N ALA A 643 -2.52 25.64 -27.37
CA ALA A 643 -2.38 27.12 -27.50
C ALA A 643 -2.97 27.63 -28.83
N GLY A 644 -2.96 26.84 -29.89
CA GLY A 644 -3.60 27.17 -31.17
C GLY A 644 -5.12 26.93 -31.20
N GLY A 645 -5.74 26.54 -30.08
CA GLY A 645 -7.19 26.30 -29.95
C GLY A 645 -7.65 24.92 -30.45
N GLY A 646 -6.77 24.07 -30.97
CA GLY A 646 -7.10 22.70 -31.38
C GLY A 646 -7.40 21.79 -30.21
N MET A 647 -8.33 20.83 -30.38
CA MET A 647 -8.62 19.82 -29.35
C MET A 647 -7.39 18.92 -29.13
N ILE A 648 -7.12 18.60 -27.86
CA ILE A 648 -6.07 17.65 -27.49
C ILE A 648 -6.63 16.23 -27.50
N TYR A 649 -5.98 15.37 -28.28
CA TYR A 649 -6.24 13.93 -28.36
C TYR A 649 -5.08 13.15 -27.77
N GLY A 650 -5.29 11.87 -27.46
CA GLY A 650 -4.23 10.98 -27.00
C GLY A 650 -3.05 10.87 -27.96
N SER A 651 -3.26 11.03 -29.27
CA SER A 651 -2.22 11.04 -30.30
C SER A 651 -1.45 12.38 -30.43
N GLY A 652 -1.82 13.41 -29.65
CA GLY A 652 -1.10 14.70 -29.58
C GLY A 652 -0.14 14.78 -28.40
N LEU A 653 -0.30 15.81 -27.56
CA LEU A 653 0.61 16.10 -26.42
C LEU A 653 0.94 14.89 -25.52
N PRO A 654 0.00 14.00 -25.14
CA PRO A 654 0.37 12.82 -24.36
C PRO A 654 1.32 11.88 -25.10
N SER A 655 1.16 11.72 -26.42
CA SER A 655 2.06 10.90 -27.24
C SER A 655 3.45 11.53 -27.42
N ASP A 656 3.51 12.87 -27.51
CA ASP A 656 4.77 13.62 -27.53
C ASP A 656 5.54 13.42 -26.22
N ILE A 657 4.86 13.57 -25.08
CA ILE A 657 5.45 13.35 -23.76
C ILE A 657 5.91 11.89 -23.62
N TRP A 658 5.05 10.94 -24.01
CA TRP A 658 5.38 9.51 -23.95
C TRP A 658 6.62 9.16 -24.75
N LYS A 659 6.67 9.62 -26.00
CA LYS A 659 7.81 9.36 -26.90
C LYS A 659 9.09 9.95 -26.34
N ARG A 660 9.09 11.22 -25.93
CA ARG A 660 10.26 11.90 -25.36
C ARG A 660 10.75 11.19 -24.07
N THR A 661 9.84 10.85 -23.17
CA THR A 661 10.15 10.10 -21.95
C THR A 661 10.79 8.76 -22.27
N MET A 662 10.19 7.97 -23.17
CA MET A 662 10.66 6.63 -23.50
C MET A 662 12.01 6.68 -24.28
N ASP A 663 12.16 7.58 -25.23
CA ASP A 663 13.41 7.76 -25.98
C ASP A 663 14.54 8.20 -25.04
N GLY A 664 14.30 9.16 -24.14
CA GLY A 664 15.28 9.63 -23.17
C GLY A 664 15.66 8.57 -22.14
N ALA A 665 14.67 7.92 -21.52
CA ALA A 665 14.89 6.89 -20.51
C ALA A 665 15.66 5.70 -21.06
N LEU A 666 15.36 5.30 -22.30
CA LEU A 666 15.93 4.11 -22.91
C LEU A 666 17.18 4.40 -23.77
N ALA A 667 17.63 5.66 -23.89
CA ALA A 667 18.83 6.00 -24.64
C ALA A 667 20.05 5.27 -24.09
N GLY A 668 20.81 4.60 -24.96
CA GLY A 668 22.00 3.82 -24.58
C GLY A 668 21.73 2.46 -23.92
N THR A 669 20.44 2.09 -23.73
CA THR A 669 20.10 0.73 -23.24
C THR A 669 20.03 -0.26 -24.40
N PRO A 670 20.22 -1.57 -24.15
CA PRO A 670 20.05 -2.60 -25.19
C PRO A 670 18.66 -2.55 -25.85
N VAL A 671 18.61 -2.82 -27.13
CA VAL A 671 17.36 -2.93 -27.88
C VAL A 671 16.82 -4.35 -27.73
N GLU A 672 15.76 -4.49 -26.97
CA GLU A 672 15.08 -5.76 -26.77
C GLU A 672 13.91 -5.91 -27.75
N GLN A 673 13.63 -7.16 -28.16
CA GLN A 673 12.53 -7.50 -29.05
C GLN A 673 11.38 -8.09 -28.26
N PHE A 674 10.15 -7.86 -28.71
CA PHE A 674 8.98 -8.54 -28.13
C PHE A 674 9.03 -10.04 -28.44
N ALA A 675 8.47 -10.84 -27.54
CA ALA A 675 8.26 -12.26 -27.78
C ALA A 675 7.32 -12.45 -28.98
N ASN A 676 7.62 -13.42 -29.83
CA ASN A 676 6.69 -13.82 -30.89
C ASN A 676 5.53 -14.60 -30.24
N PRO A 677 4.26 -14.29 -30.59
CA PRO A 677 3.14 -15.07 -30.12
C PRO A 677 3.28 -16.53 -30.52
N ASP A 678 3.22 -17.44 -29.58
CA ASP A 678 3.10 -18.86 -29.83
C ASP A 678 1.62 -19.22 -30.02
N PRO A 679 1.17 -19.62 -31.22
CA PRO A 679 -0.23 -19.96 -31.48
C PRO A 679 -0.74 -21.11 -30.58
N SER A 680 0.15 -22.01 -30.15
CA SER A 680 -0.20 -23.14 -29.31
C SER A 680 -0.37 -22.74 -27.83
N ALA A 681 0.28 -21.67 -27.39
CA ALA A 681 0.19 -21.17 -26.03
C ALA A 681 -1.13 -20.39 -25.74
N ALA A 682 -1.89 -20.04 -26.77
CA ALA A 682 -3.24 -19.48 -26.64
C ALA A 682 -4.31 -20.54 -26.31
N ALA A 683 -4.03 -21.83 -26.57
CA ALA A 683 -4.89 -22.95 -26.23
C ALA A 683 -4.61 -23.42 -24.78
N GLY A 684 -4.94 -22.59 -23.78
CA GLY A 684 -5.08 -23.04 -22.39
C GLY A 684 -6.30 -23.97 -22.24
N PRO A 685 -6.49 -24.62 -21.04
CA PRO A 685 -7.58 -25.58 -20.80
C PRO A 685 -9.01 -24.99 -20.90
N PHE A 686 -9.15 -23.76 -21.27
CA PHE A 686 -10.39 -23.09 -21.62
C PHE A 686 -10.52 -23.03 -23.16
N ALA A 687 -10.71 -24.19 -23.80
CA ALA A 687 -11.24 -24.21 -25.16
C ALA A 687 -12.65 -23.60 -25.09
N ALA A 688 -12.78 -22.37 -25.56
CA ALA A 688 -14.10 -21.77 -25.78
C ALA A 688 -14.86 -22.66 -26.78
N PRO A 689 -16.19 -22.79 -26.65
CA PRO A 689 -17.00 -23.44 -27.66
C PRO A 689 -16.73 -22.75 -29.01
N PRO A 690 -16.76 -23.51 -30.13
CA PRO A 690 -16.56 -22.93 -31.45
C PRO A 690 -17.53 -21.77 -31.64
N PRO A 691 -17.14 -20.71 -32.35
CA PRO A 691 -18.04 -19.58 -32.63
C PRO A 691 -19.36 -20.12 -33.21
N PRO A 692 -20.49 -19.60 -32.82
CA PRO A 692 -21.75 -20.02 -33.43
C PRO A 692 -21.59 -19.86 -34.93
N ASN A 693 -21.83 -20.97 -35.64
CA ASN A 693 -21.84 -20.98 -37.10
C ASN A 693 -22.62 -19.75 -37.56
N SER A 694 -22.05 -19.04 -38.52
CA SER A 694 -22.66 -17.91 -39.20
C SER A 694 -24.15 -18.14 -39.31
N ALA A 695 -24.93 -17.48 -38.45
CA ALA A 695 -26.37 -17.47 -38.55
C ALA A 695 -26.65 -16.93 -39.94
N GLY A 696 -27.42 -17.67 -40.70
CA GLY A 696 -27.99 -17.25 -41.96
C GLY A 696 -28.76 -15.92 -41.77
N PRO A 697 -29.10 -15.26 -42.85
CA PRO A 697 -29.64 -13.92 -42.82
C PRO A 697 -30.81 -13.82 -41.82
N PHE A 698 -30.73 -12.88 -40.92
CA PHE A 698 -31.82 -12.52 -40.01
C PHE A 698 -33.07 -12.26 -40.85
N THR A 699 -34.03 -13.16 -40.78
CA THR A 699 -35.40 -12.88 -41.23
C THR A 699 -35.95 -11.85 -40.25
N GLU A 700 -36.22 -10.68 -40.81
CA GLU A 700 -36.96 -9.59 -40.19
C GLU A 700 -38.32 -10.13 -39.72
N PRO A 701 -38.75 -9.96 -38.47
CA PRO A 701 -40.10 -10.33 -38.08
C PRO A 701 -41.10 -9.44 -38.82
N GLU A 702 -42.08 -10.05 -39.47
CA GLU A 702 -43.18 -9.35 -40.15
C GLU A 702 -43.86 -8.34 -39.21
N PRO A 703 -44.22 -7.13 -39.70
CA PRO A 703 -44.86 -6.10 -38.92
C PRO A 703 -46.24 -6.56 -38.48
N GLN A 704 -46.45 -6.76 -37.19
CA GLN A 704 -47.78 -6.88 -36.62
C GLN A 704 -48.52 -5.57 -36.79
N THR A 705 -49.69 -5.63 -37.44
CA THR A 705 -50.64 -4.56 -37.67
C THR A 705 -50.93 -3.75 -36.42
N ALA A 706 -50.56 -2.46 -36.47
CA ALA A 706 -50.80 -1.50 -35.40
C ALA A 706 -52.29 -1.18 -35.28
N ALA A 707 -52.79 -1.15 -34.04
CA ALA A 707 -54.04 -0.50 -33.69
C ALA A 707 -53.89 1.04 -33.76
N PRO A 708 -54.96 1.79 -34.08
CA PRO A 708 -54.87 3.20 -34.42
C PRO A 708 -54.52 4.06 -33.21
N GLN A 709 -53.53 4.95 -33.39
CA GLN A 709 -53.15 6.02 -32.46
C GLN A 709 -54.14 7.18 -32.52
N PRO A 710 -54.40 7.88 -31.39
CA PRO A 710 -55.04 9.16 -31.42
C PRO A 710 -54.04 10.27 -31.80
N THR A 711 -54.44 11.07 -32.77
CA THR A 711 -53.74 12.26 -33.24
C THR A 711 -53.75 13.35 -32.17
N GLY A 712 -52.56 13.84 -31.79
CA GLY A 712 -52.39 15.03 -30.97
C GLY A 712 -51.01 15.62 -31.18
N ASN A 713 -50.91 16.60 -32.05
CA ASN A 713 -49.74 17.43 -32.24
C ASN A 713 -49.47 18.30 -31.01
N ALA A 714 -48.27 18.19 -30.43
CA ALA A 714 -47.66 19.29 -29.68
C ALA A 714 -46.14 19.28 -29.91
N PRO A 715 -45.53 20.45 -30.17
CA PRO A 715 -44.13 20.57 -30.54
C PRO A 715 -43.21 20.42 -29.32
N PHE A 716 -42.06 19.83 -29.53
CA PHE A 716 -40.97 19.76 -28.57
C PHE A 716 -40.40 21.15 -28.34
N ASP A 717 -40.58 21.67 -27.11
CA ASP A 717 -39.90 22.87 -26.64
C ASP A 717 -38.52 22.51 -26.10
N VAL A 718 -37.54 23.22 -26.63
CA VAL A 718 -36.15 23.24 -26.21
C VAL A 718 -36.09 23.83 -24.80
N LEU A 719 -35.64 23.06 -23.84
CA LEU A 719 -35.40 23.52 -22.47
C LEU A 719 -34.15 24.42 -22.43
N GLN A 720 -34.38 25.72 -22.30
CA GLN A 720 -33.41 26.70 -21.84
C GLN A 720 -33.24 26.58 -20.29
N PRO A 721 -32.08 26.90 -19.74
CA PRO A 721 -31.86 26.88 -18.29
C PRO A 721 -32.66 28.01 -17.62
N PRO A 722 -33.27 27.78 -16.43
CA PRO A 722 -34.06 28.79 -15.75
C PRO A 722 -33.17 29.88 -15.13
N SER A 723 -33.52 31.14 -15.42
CA SER A 723 -33.04 32.33 -14.74
C SER A 723 -33.50 32.33 -13.28
N GLN A 724 -32.62 32.82 -12.39
CA GLN A 724 -32.88 33.00 -10.97
C GLN A 724 -34.10 33.91 -10.70
N SER A 725 -35.09 33.41 -9.97
CA SER A 725 -35.90 34.21 -9.05
C SER A 725 -36.76 33.32 -8.15
N GLU A 726 -36.76 33.71 -6.87
CA GLU A 726 -37.63 33.33 -5.76
C GLU A 726 -37.54 31.93 -5.16
N GLN A 727 -36.88 31.94 -3.98
CA GLN A 727 -36.86 30.87 -2.98
C GLN A 727 -38.26 30.62 -2.42
N GLN A 728 -38.86 29.47 -2.74
CA GLN A 728 -39.87 28.85 -1.88
C GLN A 728 -39.21 27.77 -1.03
N PRO A 729 -39.57 27.62 0.28
CA PRO A 729 -38.98 26.59 1.14
C PRO A 729 -39.36 25.18 0.62
N PRO A 730 -38.43 24.21 0.79
CA PRO A 730 -38.68 22.86 0.30
C PRO A 730 -39.81 22.16 1.08
N PRO A 731 -40.54 21.25 0.45
CA PRO A 731 -41.60 20.49 1.12
C PRO A 731 -40.98 19.58 2.16
N VAL A 732 -41.57 19.56 3.35
CA VAL A 732 -41.21 18.66 4.47
C VAL A 732 -41.48 17.21 4.02
N ILE A 733 -40.43 16.46 3.81
CA ILE A 733 -40.51 15.00 3.62
C ILE A 733 -40.79 14.38 4.98
N VAL A 734 -42.03 13.90 5.17
CA VAL A 734 -42.39 13.07 6.32
C VAL A 734 -41.74 11.69 6.14
N ILE A 735 -40.63 11.44 6.86
CA ILE A 735 -40.00 10.13 6.92
C ILE A 735 -40.92 9.24 7.78
N PRO A 736 -41.38 8.09 7.30
CA PRO A 736 -42.10 7.15 8.15
C PRO A 736 -41.20 6.67 9.29
N PRO A 737 -41.75 6.40 10.49
CA PRO A 737 -40.94 5.93 11.61
C PRO A 737 -40.24 4.61 11.28
N ALA A 738 -38.98 4.52 11.68
CA ALA A 738 -38.18 3.32 11.52
C ALA A 738 -38.86 2.11 12.19
N PRO A 739 -38.76 0.90 11.61
CA PRO A 739 -39.29 -0.30 12.23
C PRO A 739 -38.59 -0.54 13.60
N PRO A 740 -39.29 -1.10 14.59
CA PRO A 740 -38.71 -1.36 15.87
C PRO A 740 -37.52 -2.31 15.76
N PRO A 741 -36.49 -2.16 16.60
CA PRO A 741 -35.31 -3.03 16.58
C PRO A 741 -35.74 -4.50 16.87
N PRO A 742 -35.05 -5.47 16.28
CA PRO A 742 -35.32 -6.88 16.55
C PRO A 742 -35.11 -7.18 18.05
N PRO A 743 -35.85 -8.11 18.63
CA PRO A 743 -35.69 -8.50 20.03
C PRO A 743 -34.26 -9.02 20.28
N PRO A 744 -33.71 -8.77 21.48
CA PRO A 744 -32.38 -9.25 21.82
C PRO A 744 -32.33 -10.79 21.74
N PRO A 745 -31.18 -11.36 21.34
CA PRO A 745 -31.01 -12.80 21.29
C PRO A 745 -31.18 -13.40 22.69
N PRO A 746 -31.72 -14.64 22.80
CA PRO A 746 -31.88 -15.31 24.08
C PRO A 746 -30.51 -15.49 24.77
N PRO A 747 -30.44 -15.42 26.10
CA PRO A 747 -29.19 -15.59 26.82
C PRO A 747 -28.58 -16.97 26.55
N PRO A 748 -27.24 -17.07 26.48
CA PRO A 748 -26.55 -18.33 26.21
C PRO A 748 -26.88 -19.36 27.29
N ARG A 749 -27.11 -20.62 26.88
CA ARG A 749 -27.31 -21.76 27.83
C ARG A 749 -26.05 -21.89 28.69
N GLN A 750 -26.24 -21.91 30.00
CA GLN A 750 -25.16 -22.15 30.95
C GLN A 750 -25.13 -23.65 31.29
N VAL A 751 -23.96 -24.26 31.25
CA VAL A 751 -23.72 -25.64 31.69
C VAL A 751 -22.79 -25.59 32.89
N GLU A 752 -23.20 -26.23 33.97
CA GLU A 752 -22.43 -26.35 35.22
C GLU A 752 -21.43 -27.50 35.05
N ILE A 753 -20.11 -27.18 35.11
CA ILE A 753 -19.03 -28.17 34.94
C ILE A 753 -18.56 -28.72 36.31
N PHE A 754 -18.71 -27.93 37.38
CA PHE A 754 -18.51 -28.34 38.77
C PHE A 754 -19.45 -27.55 39.68
N PRO A 755 -19.77 -28.08 40.86
CA PRO A 755 -20.65 -27.35 41.80
C PRO A 755 -20.17 -25.91 42.05
N GLY A 756 -20.97 -24.93 41.57
CA GLY A 756 -20.69 -23.50 41.68
C GLY A 756 -19.89 -22.88 40.51
N LEU A 757 -19.56 -23.61 39.43
CA LEU A 757 -18.89 -23.08 38.26
C LEU A 757 -19.72 -23.34 36.98
N THR A 758 -20.39 -22.31 36.48
CA THR A 758 -21.14 -22.33 35.22
C THR A 758 -20.36 -21.67 34.09
N VAL A 759 -20.36 -22.27 32.89
CA VAL A 759 -19.72 -21.74 31.69
C VAL A 759 -20.76 -21.58 30.60
N PRO A 760 -20.85 -20.44 29.91
CA PRO A 760 -21.73 -20.27 28.76
C PRO A 760 -21.23 -21.08 27.56
N VAL A 761 -22.13 -21.84 26.94
CA VAL A 761 -21.86 -22.61 25.71
C VAL A 761 -22.55 -21.92 24.54
N PRO A 762 -21.84 -21.63 23.42
CA PRO A 762 -22.49 -21.12 22.21
C PRO A 762 -23.48 -22.12 21.64
N GLY A 763 -24.70 -21.64 21.30
CA GLY A 763 -25.77 -22.44 20.72
C GLY A 763 -25.53 -22.74 19.23
#